data_01bc390ef677cafe810f10b9756b3371
#
_entry.id   01bc390ef677cafe810f10b9756b3371
#
_cell.length_a   1.000
_cell.length_b   1.000
_cell.length_c   1.000
_cell.angle_alpha   90.00
_cell.angle_beta   90.00
_cell.angle_gamma   90.00
#
_symmetry.space_group_name_H-M   'P 1'
#
loop_
_entity.id
_entity.type
_entity.pdbx_description
1 polymer ?
#
loop_
_entity_poly.entity_id
_entity_poly.type
_entity_poly.pdbx_seq_one_letter_code
_entity_poly.pdbx_strand_id
1 'polypeptide(L)'
;MPELIAPWEAERAAGSWRLELRFQASRDEEADYSHFSPSLPWLGELGSSARTCLCEDLRREGVAVISCGGPEEALRLLSEVRGRKVTARVLEPDGTEFRPGDRRTERERGVYATPRALTRFVVRCVDSLLRSPLGLEDGLADRSVRLLDPAAGPANFILEAYRRAVAQHRRAQGRAGLEVLVVEHLIPHCRGIEILPGPWAAGQGALRSWLERMGERHSHSAARSASPERFPLLLADALASPNPGCRPGGFLGGEADAAFRLHTGESFSVVLGNPPFRGRSANTGGWIQDLLRGYVLEDGREDRGYFTLDGHPLGERNLKWLQDDYVKFLRLAQWLIDRNGWGVVGFVLNHNCLEAPTFRGLRSSLLGTFDQIYALDLHGNRRRRETGPGGQRDENVFEGIAQGVAVLFLVKGPTARKGVYRADLYGSRREKLRTLAGAKLESLPWSACEPHAPRYLFRSVDREREREFQRGVALDEIFPVHSLGVVTGRDARVLAFQREDFEPSLLLAGRAPERRSVARFLYRPFDLRHLLYGADLERPRKAVMSHLRGRGNLGLLALRHSTAETGAFITRWVTGHKVVSSYAPNSVFPLFLYQEDGRAVANLHPGIQEELAELLEEPPVPEDVLGFIYAALHDTRYLSRFREQLRGGFPRIPLPETRGRFQRWAALGRELCSLHLLEDARLVASPVLLEGELGSDGTIDKAVLSYDETGGRVRLNRRGLHFEGISPEVWRWQVGSYRVLERWLRARAGHILSLCAVREFRWIAEAVRLSLAIQKRIQES
;
A
#
# COMPACT_ATOMS: atom_id res chain seq x y z
N MET A 1 36.29 0.38 22.48
CA MET A 1 37.06 -0.76 21.96
C MET A 1 36.32 -2.02 22.37
N PRO A 2 36.24 -3.05 21.52
CA PRO A 2 35.64 -4.30 21.91
C PRO A 2 36.43 -4.96 23.05
N GLU A 3 35.73 -5.42 24.06
CA GLU A 3 36.33 -6.11 25.20
C GLU A 3 36.09 -7.61 25.07
N LEU A 4 37.13 -8.40 25.26
CA LEU A 4 37.07 -9.85 25.31
C LEU A 4 36.49 -10.26 26.67
N ILE A 5 35.48 -11.10 26.69
CA ILE A 5 34.93 -11.75 27.88
C ILE A 5 35.09 -13.26 27.80
N ALA A 6 35.53 -13.86 28.91
CA ALA A 6 35.65 -15.31 28.95
C ALA A 6 34.26 -15.97 28.73
N PRO A 7 34.17 -17.14 28.03
CA PRO A 7 32.90 -17.78 27.73
C PRO A 7 32.00 -18.02 28.93
N TRP A 8 32.58 -18.27 30.12
CA TRP A 8 31.85 -18.43 31.38
C TRP A 8 31.43 -17.13 32.08
N GLU A 9 31.97 -15.98 31.66
CA GLU A 9 31.56 -14.63 32.09
C GLU A 9 30.44 -14.07 31.20
N ALA A 10 30.17 -14.70 30.07
CA ALA A 10 29.14 -14.28 29.13
C ALA A 10 27.73 -14.22 29.75
N GLU A 11 27.45 -15.04 30.77
CA GLU A 11 26.19 -14.98 31.52
C GLU A 11 26.11 -13.71 32.42
N ARG A 12 27.26 -13.18 32.88
CA ARG A 12 27.31 -11.96 33.69
C ARG A 12 27.28 -10.67 32.86
N ALA A 13 27.58 -10.76 31.58
CA ALA A 13 27.49 -9.65 30.64
C ALA A 13 26.06 -9.43 30.07
N ALA A 14 25.03 -9.92 30.76
CA ALA A 14 23.64 -9.66 30.42
C ALA A 14 23.39 -8.15 30.34
N GLY A 15 22.93 -7.67 29.17
CA GLY A 15 22.69 -6.25 28.90
C GLY A 15 23.65 -5.60 27.86
N SER A 16 24.63 -6.33 27.33
CA SER A 16 25.49 -5.87 26.23
C SER A 16 25.36 -6.70 24.97
N TRP A 17 25.62 -6.09 23.83
CA TRP A 17 25.73 -6.79 22.55
C TRP A 17 27.02 -7.61 22.52
N ARG A 18 26.96 -8.80 21.91
CA ARG A 18 28.09 -9.76 21.93
C ARG A 18 28.30 -10.37 20.56
N LEU A 19 29.56 -10.53 20.15
CA LEU A 19 29.99 -11.30 19.00
C LEU A 19 30.54 -12.65 19.50
N GLU A 20 29.85 -13.74 19.23
CA GLU A 20 30.33 -15.11 19.51
C GLU A 20 30.98 -15.67 18.25
N LEU A 21 32.22 -16.09 18.41
CA LEU A 21 33.03 -16.73 17.37
C LEU A 21 33.14 -18.22 17.66
N ARG A 22 32.97 -19.05 16.66
CA ARG A 22 33.18 -20.52 16.77
C ARG A 22 34.19 -20.95 15.73
N PHE A 23 35.20 -21.67 16.17
CA PHE A 23 36.24 -22.25 15.31
C PHE A 23 35.90 -23.69 14.93
N GLN A 24 35.94 -24.00 13.65
CA GLN A 24 35.76 -25.34 13.10
C GLN A 24 37.13 -25.92 12.73
N ALA A 25 37.84 -26.54 13.68
CA ALA A 25 39.08 -27.25 13.43
C ALA A 25 38.86 -28.75 13.48
N SER A 26 39.64 -29.50 12.70
CA SER A 26 39.92 -30.89 12.98
C SER A 26 40.77 -30.96 14.26
N ARG A 27 40.53 -31.95 15.14
CA ARG A 27 41.12 -32.10 16.49
C ARG A 27 42.66 -32.07 16.57
N ASP A 28 43.37 -32.06 15.45
CA ASP A 28 44.83 -32.24 15.35
C ASP A 28 45.61 -31.01 14.85
N GLU A 29 44.95 -29.85 14.66
CA GLU A 29 45.68 -28.63 14.22
C GLU A 29 46.03 -27.72 15.42
N GLU A 30 47.33 -27.51 15.66
CA GLU A 30 47.83 -26.39 16.51
C GLU A 30 47.57 -25.05 15.80
N ALA A 31 46.52 -24.37 16.24
CA ALA A 31 46.14 -23.07 15.65
C ALA A 31 46.79 -21.91 16.47
N ASP A 32 47.56 -21.06 15.84
CA ASP A 32 48.11 -19.83 16.39
C ASP A 32 47.52 -18.59 15.74
N TYR A 33 48.08 -17.38 16.05
CA TYR A 33 47.64 -16.13 15.47
C TYR A 33 47.60 -16.16 13.92
N SER A 34 48.58 -16.82 13.29
CA SER A 34 48.67 -16.91 11.84
C SER A 34 47.51 -17.67 11.20
N HIS A 35 46.91 -18.59 11.93
CA HIS A 35 45.76 -19.37 11.49
C HIS A 35 44.44 -18.57 11.56
N PHE A 36 44.30 -17.65 12.53
CA PHE A 36 43.09 -16.87 12.73
C PHE A 36 43.12 -15.54 11.97
N SER A 37 44.29 -14.92 11.79
CA SER A 37 44.43 -13.62 11.13
C SER A 37 43.80 -13.55 9.73
N PRO A 38 43.89 -14.57 8.85
CA PRO A 38 43.18 -14.55 7.57
C PRO A 38 41.65 -14.58 7.68
N SER A 39 41.11 -15.20 8.77
CA SER A 39 39.68 -15.29 9.02
C SER A 39 39.12 -14.11 9.82
N LEU A 40 39.96 -13.43 10.60
CA LEU A 40 39.61 -12.34 11.49
C LEU A 40 40.58 -11.14 11.23
N PRO A 41 40.41 -10.39 10.15
CA PRO A 41 41.34 -9.28 9.77
C PRO A 41 41.53 -8.23 10.85
N TRP A 42 40.46 -7.94 11.61
CA TRP A 42 40.46 -6.96 12.72
C TRP A 42 41.21 -7.44 13.97
N LEU A 43 41.67 -8.70 13.98
CA LEU A 43 42.44 -9.26 15.10
C LEU A 43 43.67 -8.43 15.42
N GLY A 44 44.28 -7.78 14.40
CA GLY A 44 45.38 -6.84 14.55
C GLY A 44 45.05 -5.56 15.31
N GLU A 45 43.80 -5.17 15.37
CA GLU A 45 43.35 -3.95 16.08
C GLU A 45 43.27 -4.15 17.60
N LEU A 46 43.23 -5.40 18.06
CA LEU A 46 43.23 -5.74 19.48
C LEU A 46 44.65 -5.59 20.07
N GLY A 47 44.74 -5.22 21.36
CA GLY A 47 45.98 -5.25 22.10
C GLY A 47 46.57 -6.69 22.16
N SER A 48 47.91 -6.81 22.30
CA SER A 48 48.59 -8.10 22.26
C SER A 48 48.03 -9.14 23.25
N SER A 49 47.72 -8.72 24.47
CA SER A 49 47.10 -9.57 25.50
C SER A 49 45.71 -10.08 25.09
N ALA A 50 44.82 -9.21 24.57
CA ALA A 50 43.50 -9.59 24.12
C ALA A 50 43.54 -10.53 22.91
N ARG A 51 44.45 -10.33 21.97
CA ARG A 51 44.70 -11.26 20.86
C ARG A 51 45.10 -12.66 21.30
N THR A 52 46.05 -12.73 22.25
CA THR A 52 46.49 -14.02 22.78
C THR A 52 45.36 -14.76 23.46
N CYS A 53 44.60 -14.09 24.34
CA CYS A 53 43.43 -14.69 24.99
C CYS A 53 42.38 -15.17 23.97
N LEU A 54 42.04 -14.37 22.95
CA LEU A 54 41.06 -14.75 21.93
C LEU A 54 41.53 -15.99 21.17
N CYS A 55 42.80 -16.07 20.77
CA CYS A 55 43.35 -17.22 20.08
C CYS A 55 43.39 -18.48 20.98
N GLU A 56 43.69 -18.29 22.27
CA GLU A 56 43.67 -19.36 23.25
C GLU A 56 42.25 -19.90 23.51
N ASP A 57 41.23 -19.02 23.65
CA ASP A 57 39.84 -19.39 23.81
C ASP A 57 39.31 -20.13 22.58
N LEU A 58 39.58 -19.64 21.38
CA LEU A 58 39.18 -20.35 20.13
C LEU A 58 39.85 -21.71 19.99
N ARG A 59 41.12 -21.85 20.43
CA ARG A 59 41.90 -23.10 20.39
C ARG A 59 41.39 -24.08 21.43
N ARG A 60 41.20 -23.62 22.67
CA ARG A 60 40.88 -24.43 23.82
C ARG A 60 39.41 -24.85 23.89
N GLU A 61 38.52 -23.85 23.73
CA GLU A 61 37.09 -23.98 23.90
C GLU A 61 36.33 -24.12 22.56
N GLY A 62 36.99 -23.79 21.45
CA GLY A 62 36.35 -23.66 20.13
C GLY A 62 35.37 -22.49 20.02
N VAL A 63 35.25 -21.71 21.06
CA VAL A 63 34.36 -20.55 21.14
C VAL A 63 35.06 -19.39 21.84
N ALA A 64 34.89 -18.18 21.33
CA ALA A 64 35.26 -16.94 22.02
C ALA A 64 34.12 -15.92 21.92
N VAL A 65 33.96 -15.10 22.95
CA VAL A 65 32.90 -14.08 23.02
C VAL A 65 33.54 -12.69 23.21
N ILE A 66 33.10 -11.75 22.39
CA ILE A 66 33.54 -10.37 22.43
C ILE A 66 32.38 -9.50 22.82
N SER A 67 32.53 -8.69 23.88
CA SER A 67 31.57 -7.66 24.23
C SER A 67 31.73 -6.48 23.29
N CYS A 68 30.62 -6.01 22.75
CA CYS A 68 30.54 -4.90 21.80
C CYS A 68 29.79 -3.73 22.41
N GLY A 69 30.21 -2.51 22.12
CA GLY A 69 29.58 -1.28 22.61
C GLY A 69 28.18 -1.02 22.02
N GLY A 70 27.79 -1.84 21.03
CA GLY A 70 26.48 -1.77 20.39
C GLY A 70 26.33 -2.78 19.26
N PRO A 71 25.12 -2.87 18.66
CA PRO A 71 24.85 -3.78 17.54
C PRO A 71 25.75 -3.52 16.33
N GLU A 72 26.14 -2.29 16.14
CA GLU A 72 26.91 -1.82 15.00
C GLU A 72 28.36 -2.29 15.05
N GLU A 73 28.99 -2.22 16.22
CA GLU A 73 30.33 -2.74 16.42
C GLU A 73 30.36 -4.26 16.25
N ALA A 74 29.39 -4.97 16.83
CA ALA A 74 29.24 -6.41 16.68
C ALA A 74 29.09 -6.82 15.20
N LEU A 75 28.31 -6.07 14.43
CA LEU A 75 28.08 -6.37 13.02
C LEU A 75 29.24 -5.94 12.12
N ARG A 76 29.96 -4.86 12.47
CA ARG A 76 31.22 -4.52 11.80
C ARG A 76 32.19 -5.68 11.90
N LEU A 77 32.45 -6.16 13.11
CA LEU A 77 33.37 -7.28 13.34
C LEU A 77 32.89 -8.55 12.64
N LEU A 78 31.58 -8.84 12.67
CA LEU A 78 30.98 -9.95 11.95
C LEU A 78 31.19 -9.86 10.43
N SER A 79 31.06 -8.66 9.85
CA SER A 79 31.18 -8.45 8.40
C SER A 79 32.58 -8.73 7.86
N GLU A 80 33.58 -8.68 8.73
CA GLU A 80 34.99 -8.88 8.41
C GLU A 80 35.48 -10.31 8.66
N VAL A 81 34.64 -11.18 9.26
CA VAL A 81 34.99 -12.60 9.43
C VAL A 81 35.09 -13.29 8.06
N ARG A 82 36.23 -13.91 7.78
CA ARG A 82 36.55 -14.53 6.49
C ARG A 82 36.80 -16.04 6.62
N GLY A 83 36.58 -16.75 5.51
CA GLY A 83 36.89 -18.16 5.40
C GLY A 83 35.85 -19.10 6.01
N ARG A 84 36.16 -20.42 6.02
CA ARG A 84 35.24 -21.48 6.50
C ARG A 84 35.61 -22.02 7.89
N LYS A 85 36.76 -21.63 8.42
CA LYS A 85 37.28 -22.17 9.70
C LYS A 85 36.67 -21.45 10.92
N VAL A 86 36.27 -20.17 10.79
CA VAL A 86 35.62 -19.41 11.85
C VAL A 86 34.21 -19.06 11.43
N THR A 87 33.24 -19.42 12.26
CA THR A 87 31.85 -18.96 12.15
C THR A 87 31.58 -17.97 13.26
N ALA A 88 30.71 -17.00 13.01
CA ALA A 88 30.40 -15.96 13.99
C ALA A 88 28.89 -15.72 14.05
N ARG A 89 28.38 -15.38 15.23
CA ARG A 89 27.02 -14.92 15.45
C ARG A 89 26.97 -13.75 16.41
N VAL A 90 26.02 -12.86 16.22
CA VAL A 90 25.78 -11.72 17.12
C VAL A 90 24.66 -12.09 18.08
N LEU A 91 24.86 -11.79 19.36
CA LEU A 91 23.86 -11.98 20.41
C LEU A 91 23.35 -10.63 20.89
N GLU A 92 22.04 -10.51 21.03
CA GLU A 92 21.36 -9.36 21.63
C GLU A 92 21.62 -9.29 23.14
N PRO A 93 21.32 -8.14 23.80
CA PRO A 93 21.52 -7.96 25.23
C PRO A 93 20.78 -9.01 26.10
N ASP A 94 19.66 -9.56 25.63
CA ASP A 94 18.90 -10.62 26.30
C ASP A 94 19.45 -12.04 26.06
N GLY A 95 20.54 -12.18 25.28
CA GLY A 95 21.18 -13.45 24.96
C GLY A 95 20.57 -14.16 23.76
N THR A 96 19.55 -13.62 23.12
CA THR A 96 19.00 -14.18 21.90
C THR A 96 19.93 -13.96 20.71
N GLU A 97 20.00 -14.93 19.80
CA GLU A 97 20.80 -14.80 18.60
C GLU A 97 20.18 -13.76 17.66
N PHE A 98 20.89 -12.67 17.42
CA PHE A 98 20.54 -11.73 16.38
C PHE A 98 20.72 -12.39 15.02
N ARG A 99 19.61 -12.74 14.40
CA ARG A 99 19.61 -13.28 13.03
C ARG A 99 19.32 -12.15 12.06
N PRO A 100 20.32 -11.71 11.28
CA PRO A 100 20.08 -10.82 10.16
C PRO A 100 19.04 -11.48 9.24
N GLY A 101 17.84 -10.90 9.12
CA GLY A 101 16.76 -11.47 8.32
C GLY A 101 15.64 -12.16 9.12
N ASP A 102 15.46 -11.85 10.41
CA ASP A 102 14.23 -12.26 11.10
C ASP A 102 13.04 -11.63 10.39
N ARG A 103 12.25 -12.51 9.74
CA ARG A 103 11.07 -12.16 8.94
C ARG A 103 10.04 -11.30 9.68
N ARG A 104 10.06 -11.28 11.00
CA ARG A 104 9.17 -10.48 11.82
C ARG A 104 9.63 -9.01 11.86
N THR A 105 10.89 -8.77 12.16
CA THR A 105 11.52 -7.45 12.19
C THR A 105 11.57 -6.82 10.79
N GLU A 106 11.85 -7.62 9.76
CA GLU A 106 11.83 -7.19 8.36
C GLU A 106 10.41 -6.75 7.93
N ARG A 107 9.38 -7.54 8.29
CA ARG A 107 7.97 -7.21 8.00
C ARG A 107 7.52 -5.95 8.74
N GLU A 108 7.92 -5.78 9.98
CA GLU A 108 7.60 -4.59 10.78
C GLU A 108 8.24 -3.32 10.20
N ARG A 109 9.39 -3.44 9.55
CA ARG A 109 10.10 -2.35 8.87
C ARG A 109 9.76 -2.21 7.38
N GLY A 110 8.90 -3.06 6.84
CA GLY A 110 8.48 -3.02 5.44
C GLY A 110 9.57 -3.45 4.45
N VAL A 111 10.59 -4.16 4.93
CA VAL A 111 11.69 -4.69 4.13
C VAL A 111 11.31 -6.05 3.56
N TYR A 112 11.41 -6.21 2.25
CA TYR A 112 11.11 -7.45 1.55
C TYR A 112 12.21 -7.81 0.57
N ALA A 113 12.65 -9.07 0.60
CA ALA A 113 13.62 -9.55 -0.37
C ALA A 113 13.07 -9.44 -1.81
N THR A 114 13.73 -8.66 -2.63
CA THR A 114 13.32 -8.47 -4.03
C THR A 114 13.61 -9.73 -4.84
N PRO A 115 12.61 -10.31 -5.54
CA PRO A 115 12.82 -11.46 -6.38
C PRO A 115 13.91 -11.20 -7.44
N ARG A 116 14.84 -12.13 -7.61
CA ARG A 116 15.98 -11.98 -8.52
C ARG A 116 15.56 -11.68 -9.97
N ALA A 117 14.45 -12.24 -10.44
CA ALA A 117 13.92 -11.96 -11.77
C ALA A 117 13.54 -10.47 -11.92
N LEU A 118 12.94 -9.88 -10.88
CA LEU A 118 12.56 -8.47 -10.86
C LEU A 118 13.79 -7.55 -10.79
N THR A 119 14.77 -7.86 -9.93
CA THR A 119 16.04 -7.11 -9.87
C THR A 119 16.75 -7.10 -11.22
N ARG A 120 16.87 -8.26 -11.88
CA ARG A 120 17.47 -8.38 -13.21
C ARG A 120 16.71 -7.61 -14.28
N PHE A 121 15.39 -7.63 -14.21
CA PHE A 121 14.55 -6.88 -15.14
C PHE A 121 14.79 -5.38 -14.99
N VAL A 122 14.74 -4.84 -13.77
CA VAL A 122 14.95 -3.40 -13.52
C VAL A 122 16.31 -2.95 -14.02
N VAL A 123 17.38 -3.65 -13.63
CA VAL A 123 18.74 -3.30 -14.05
C VAL A 123 18.91 -3.37 -15.57
N ARG A 124 18.32 -4.37 -16.23
CA ARG A 124 18.34 -4.50 -17.69
C ARG A 124 17.62 -3.36 -18.40
N CYS A 125 16.46 -2.92 -17.86
CA CYS A 125 15.73 -1.80 -18.43
C CYS A 125 16.46 -0.47 -18.21
N VAL A 126 17.05 -0.24 -17.04
CA VAL A 126 17.90 0.94 -16.79
C VAL A 126 19.06 0.98 -17.76
N ASP A 127 19.75 -0.13 -17.98
CA ASP A 127 20.82 -0.24 -18.97
C ASP A 127 20.36 0.06 -20.41
N SER A 128 19.17 -0.43 -20.81
CA SER A 128 18.58 -0.07 -22.11
C SER A 128 18.30 1.43 -22.21
N LEU A 129 17.76 2.05 -21.16
CA LEU A 129 17.42 3.48 -21.13
C LEU A 129 18.66 4.40 -21.17
N LEU A 130 19.78 3.97 -20.60
CA LEU A 130 21.06 4.65 -20.74
C LEU A 130 21.55 4.64 -22.19
N ARG A 131 21.35 3.54 -22.91
CA ARG A 131 21.74 3.42 -24.34
C ARG A 131 20.80 4.19 -25.26
N SER A 132 19.52 4.03 -25.02
CA SER A 132 18.47 4.73 -25.77
C SER A 132 17.32 5.04 -24.82
N PRO A 133 16.98 6.33 -24.60
CA PRO A 133 17.30 7.50 -25.44
C PRO A 133 18.53 8.33 -25.03
N LEU A 134 19.30 7.95 -24.00
CA LEU A 134 20.39 8.81 -23.50
C LEU A 134 21.70 8.72 -24.33
N GLY A 135 21.82 7.77 -25.24
CA GLY A 135 22.95 7.69 -26.18
C GLY A 135 24.24 7.12 -25.61
N LEU A 136 24.22 6.53 -24.41
CA LEU A 136 25.39 5.90 -23.79
C LEU A 136 25.54 4.46 -24.30
N GLU A 137 26.31 4.24 -25.37
CA GLU A 137 26.43 2.92 -26.00
C GLU A 137 26.88 1.81 -25.06
N ASP A 138 27.75 2.12 -24.10
CA ASP A 138 28.24 1.19 -23.09
C ASP A 138 27.25 0.98 -21.90
N GLY A 139 26.14 1.73 -21.84
CA GLY A 139 25.12 1.62 -20.80
C GLY A 139 25.69 1.75 -19.40
N LEU A 140 25.49 0.74 -18.53
CA LEU A 140 26.02 0.75 -17.15
C LEU A 140 27.56 0.64 -17.08
N ALA A 141 28.26 0.30 -18.15
CA ALA A 141 29.72 0.28 -18.22
C ALA A 141 30.32 1.62 -18.65
N ASP A 142 29.50 2.58 -19.04
CA ASP A 142 29.95 3.91 -19.45
C ASP A 142 30.54 4.66 -18.25
N ARG A 143 31.71 5.29 -18.45
CA ARG A 143 32.47 5.95 -17.39
C ARG A 143 31.78 7.17 -16.78
N SER A 144 30.83 7.76 -17.45
CA SER A 144 30.01 8.88 -16.95
C SER A 144 28.91 8.44 -16.00
N VAL A 145 28.59 7.13 -15.97
CA VAL A 145 27.52 6.58 -15.15
C VAL A 145 27.95 6.48 -13.69
N ARG A 146 27.18 7.12 -12.81
CA ARG A 146 27.27 7.00 -11.35
C ARG A 146 25.95 6.51 -10.80
N LEU A 147 25.98 5.38 -10.11
CA LEU A 147 24.80 4.67 -9.64
C LEU A 147 24.66 4.79 -8.11
N LEU A 148 23.42 5.06 -7.66
CA LEU A 148 23.02 4.98 -6.25
C LEU A 148 21.86 4.02 -6.07
N ASP A 149 21.98 3.11 -5.11
CA ASP A 149 20.87 2.38 -4.49
C ASP A 149 20.68 2.93 -3.07
N PRO A 150 19.68 3.81 -2.85
CA PRO A 150 19.51 4.47 -1.55
C PRO A 150 18.83 3.58 -0.49
N ALA A 151 18.40 2.37 -0.86
CA ALA A 151 17.81 1.36 0.02
C ALA A 151 18.36 -0.02 -0.36
N ALA A 152 19.69 -0.15 -0.30
CA ALA A 152 20.45 -1.19 -0.99
C ALA A 152 20.17 -2.62 -0.48
N GLY A 153 19.69 -2.78 0.76
CA GLY A 153 19.52 -4.08 1.34
C GLY A 153 20.81 -4.89 1.28
N PRO A 154 20.76 -6.17 0.87
CA PRO A 154 21.96 -6.99 0.64
C PRO A 154 22.64 -6.73 -0.71
N ALA A 155 22.59 -5.48 -1.22
CA ALA A 155 23.22 -4.99 -2.44
C ALA A 155 22.82 -5.74 -3.75
N ASN A 156 21.63 -6.31 -3.81
CA ASN A 156 21.20 -7.13 -4.95
C ASN A 156 21.18 -6.36 -6.27
N PHE A 157 20.75 -5.10 -6.27
CA PHE A 157 20.70 -4.27 -7.47
C PHE A 157 22.12 -3.86 -7.92
N ILE A 158 22.99 -3.45 -7.00
CA ILE A 158 24.38 -3.10 -7.27
C ILE A 158 25.11 -4.31 -7.86
N LEU A 159 24.95 -5.48 -7.24
CA LEU A 159 25.58 -6.71 -7.71
C LEU A 159 25.09 -7.12 -9.11
N GLU A 160 23.82 -6.91 -9.41
CA GLU A 160 23.31 -7.18 -10.76
C GLU A 160 23.78 -6.13 -11.79
N ALA A 161 23.93 -4.87 -11.38
CA ALA A 161 24.54 -3.82 -12.21
C ALA A 161 25.98 -4.18 -12.58
N TYR A 162 26.78 -4.63 -11.62
CA TYR A 162 28.14 -5.14 -11.87
C TYR A 162 28.15 -6.29 -12.87
N ARG A 163 27.28 -7.30 -12.65
CA ARG A 163 27.18 -8.45 -13.56
C ARG A 163 26.81 -8.01 -14.98
N ARG A 164 25.90 -7.06 -15.09
CA ARG A 164 25.44 -6.53 -16.37
C ARG A 164 26.55 -5.78 -17.10
N ALA A 165 27.20 -4.83 -16.46
CA ALA A 165 28.29 -4.05 -17.03
C ALA A 165 29.45 -4.93 -17.48
N VAL A 166 29.88 -5.87 -16.63
CA VAL A 166 30.95 -6.86 -16.97
C VAL A 166 30.54 -7.73 -18.17
N ALA A 167 29.29 -8.21 -18.20
CA ALA A 167 28.86 -9.05 -19.33
C ALA A 167 28.83 -8.30 -20.66
N GLN A 168 28.51 -7.00 -20.62
CA GLN A 168 28.51 -6.14 -21.80
C GLN A 168 29.91 -5.82 -22.27
N HIS A 169 30.77 -5.37 -21.36
CA HIS A 169 32.18 -5.09 -21.66
C HIS A 169 32.86 -6.31 -22.31
N ARG A 170 32.60 -7.51 -21.74
CA ARG A 170 33.14 -8.75 -22.30
C ARG A 170 32.67 -9.02 -23.73
N ARG A 171 31.45 -8.66 -24.10
CA ARG A 171 30.91 -8.82 -25.46
C ARG A 171 31.52 -7.83 -26.42
N ALA A 172 31.76 -6.60 -25.98
CA ALA A 172 32.28 -5.52 -26.80
C ALA A 172 33.83 -5.58 -26.98
N GLN A 173 34.54 -5.84 -25.88
CA GLN A 173 35.98 -5.68 -25.80
C GLN A 173 36.72 -6.95 -25.31
N GLY A 174 36.01 -8.05 -25.11
CA GLY A 174 36.57 -9.29 -24.58
C GLY A 174 37.01 -9.12 -23.12
N ARG A 175 38.25 -9.50 -22.82
CA ARG A 175 38.84 -9.38 -21.48
C ARG A 175 39.68 -8.12 -21.28
N ALA A 176 39.99 -7.40 -22.35
CA ALA A 176 40.81 -6.19 -22.29
C ALA A 176 40.12 -5.11 -21.45
N GLY A 177 40.84 -4.46 -20.55
CA GLY A 177 40.30 -3.38 -19.71
C GLY A 177 39.25 -3.76 -18.67
N LEU A 178 38.94 -5.05 -18.49
CA LEU A 178 37.92 -5.50 -17.55
C LEU A 178 38.25 -5.15 -16.08
N GLU A 179 39.52 -5.25 -15.73
CA GLU A 179 40.00 -4.88 -14.39
C GLU A 179 39.81 -3.39 -14.15
N VAL A 180 40.18 -2.55 -15.11
CA VAL A 180 39.97 -1.09 -15.08
C VAL A 180 38.50 -0.77 -14.91
N LEU A 181 37.61 -1.44 -15.67
CA LEU A 181 36.18 -1.27 -15.52
C LEU A 181 35.71 -1.58 -14.08
N VAL A 182 36.17 -2.68 -13.50
CA VAL A 182 35.71 -3.12 -12.19
C VAL A 182 36.29 -2.24 -11.07
N VAL A 183 37.61 -2.04 -11.08
CA VAL A 183 38.35 -1.39 -9.98
C VAL A 183 38.21 0.13 -10.03
N GLU A 184 38.34 0.73 -11.20
CA GLU A 184 38.39 2.19 -11.35
C GLU A 184 36.99 2.80 -11.63
N HIS A 185 36.03 1.98 -12.08
CA HIS A 185 34.69 2.49 -12.39
C HIS A 185 33.59 1.89 -11.53
N LEU A 186 33.33 0.57 -11.61
CA LEU A 186 32.15 0.00 -10.96
C LEU A 186 32.21 0.12 -9.42
N ILE A 187 33.34 -0.27 -8.81
CA ILE A 187 33.49 -0.21 -7.35
C ILE A 187 33.37 1.22 -6.84
N PRO A 188 34.09 2.23 -7.33
CA PRO A 188 34.01 3.56 -6.78
C PRO A 188 32.75 4.35 -7.14
N HIS A 189 32.06 4.02 -8.24
CA HIS A 189 30.96 4.83 -8.76
C HIS A 189 29.55 4.19 -8.58
N CYS A 190 29.48 2.94 -8.11
CA CYS A 190 28.19 2.33 -7.72
C CYS A 190 28.08 2.32 -6.19
N ARG A 191 27.29 3.24 -5.67
CA ARG A 191 27.10 3.49 -4.23
C ARG A 191 25.82 2.81 -3.73
N GLY A 192 25.83 2.44 -2.44
CA GLY A 192 24.62 1.97 -1.75
C GLY A 192 24.51 2.58 -0.36
N ILE A 193 23.28 2.79 0.09
CA ILE A 193 22.98 3.19 1.47
C ILE A 193 21.99 2.19 2.04
N GLU A 194 22.27 1.67 3.22
CA GLU A 194 21.39 0.75 3.95
C GLU A 194 21.33 1.15 5.42
N ILE A 195 20.13 1.25 5.96
CA ILE A 195 19.92 1.65 7.35
C ILE A 195 20.03 0.47 8.32
N LEU A 196 19.83 -0.76 7.82
CA LEU A 196 19.84 -1.98 8.62
C LEU A 196 21.23 -2.65 8.58
N PRO A 197 21.86 -2.84 9.74
CA PRO A 197 23.20 -3.44 9.81
C PRO A 197 23.28 -4.85 9.20
N GLY A 198 22.25 -5.69 9.41
CA GLY A 198 22.23 -7.06 8.89
C GLY A 198 22.26 -7.15 7.36
N PRO A 199 21.32 -6.55 6.64
CA PRO A 199 21.35 -6.46 5.19
C PRO A 199 22.62 -5.80 4.66
N TRP A 200 23.10 -4.73 5.32
CA TRP A 200 24.36 -4.07 4.98
C TRP A 200 25.54 -5.04 5.02
N ALA A 201 25.72 -5.78 6.13
CA ALA A 201 26.81 -6.76 6.27
C ALA A 201 26.70 -7.89 5.22
N ALA A 202 25.49 -8.38 4.96
CA ALA A 202 25.23 -9.35 3.89
C ALA A 202 25.61 -8.80 2.51
N GLY A 203 25.34 -7.52 2.26
CA GLY A 203 25.72 -6.82 1.03
C GLY A 203 27.24 -6.71 0.84
N GLN A 204 27.95 -6.30 1.89
CA GLN A 204 29.42 -6.27 1.88
C GLN A 204 30.02 -7.66 1.55
N GLY A 205 29.51 -8.71 2.22
CA GLY A 205 29.94 -10.10 1.96
C GLY A 205 29.61 -10.58 0.53
N ALA A 206 28.44 -10.23 0.00
CA ALA A 206 28.04 -10.63 -1.35
C ALA A 206 28.88 -9.96 -2.44
N LEU A 207 29.19 -8.67 -2.28
CA LEU A 207 30.04 -7.93 -3.21
C LEU A 207 31.50 -8.47 -3.16
N ARG A 208 32.03 -8.73 -1.98
CA ARG A 208 33.34 -9.34 -1.79
C ARG A 208 33.42 -10.70 -2.47
N SER A 209 32.48 -11.62 -2.19
CA SER A 209 32.44 -12.94 -2.79
C SER A 209 32.28 -12.88 -4.32
N TRP A 210 31.63 -11.85 -4.85
CA TRP A 210 31.55 -11.64 -6.28
C TRP A 210 32.92 -11.26 -6.87
N LEU A 211 33.65 -10.34 -6.23
CA LEU A 211 34.96 -9.89 -6.67
C LEU A 211 36.00 -11.03 -6.60
N GLU A 212 36.01 -11.82 -5.50
CA GLU A 212 36.87 -13.00 -5.35
C GLU A 212 36.69 -14.00 -6.50
N ARG A 213 35.43 -14.34 -6.82
CA ARG A 213 35.10 -15.22 -7.96
C ARG A 213 35.52 -14.62 -9.33
N MET A 214 35.54 -13.31 -9.45
CA MET A 214 36.05 -12.63 -10.64
C MET A 214 37.58 -12.77 -10.74
N GLY A 215 38.32 -12.62 -9.65
CA GLY A 215 39.77 -12.81 -9.56
C GLY A 215 40.24 -14.25 -9.83
N GLU A 216 39.57 -15.24 -9.21
CA GLU A 216 39.89 -16.67 -9.41
C GLU A 216 39.72 -17.12 -10.87
N ARG A 217 38.71 -16.63 -11.55
CA ARG A 217 38.44 -16.95 -12.97
C ARG A 217 39.39 -16.29 -13.96
N HIS A 218 40.25 -15.35 -13.52
CA HIS A 218 40.98 -14.47 -14.41
C HIS A 218 42.50 -14.48 -14.17
N SER A 219 43.01 -15.28 -13.24
CA SER A 219 44.47 -15.44 -12.93
C SER A 219 45.22 -14.12 -12.72
N HIS A 220 44.51 -13.02 -12.37
CA HIS A 220 45.14 -11.71 -12.20
C HIS A 220 45.46 -11.44 -10.74
N SER A 221 46.74 -11.35 -10.42
CA SER A 221 47.24 -11.01 -9.06
C SER A 221 46.81 -9.59 -8.63
N ALA A 222 46.64 -8.67 -9.57
CA ALA A 222 46.27 -7.29 -9.30
C ALA A 222 44.81 -7.15 -8.77
N ALA A 223 43.85 -7.97 -9.23
CA ALA A 223 42.49 -7.95 -8.68
C ALA A 223 42.44 -8.45 -7.23
N ARG A 224 43.41 -9.26 -6.79
CA ARG A 224 43.56 -9.65 -5.38
C ARG A 224 44.17 -8.55 -4.54
N SER A 225 45.12 -7.76 -5.11
CA SER A 225 45.74 -6.60 -4.43
C SER A 225 44.79 -5.40 -4.34
N ALA A 226 43.84 -5.26 -5.27
CA ALA A 226 42.93 -4.14 -5.37
C ALA A 226 41.56 -4.39 -4.68
N SER A 227 41.45 -5.50 -3.90
CA SER A 227 40.21 -5.72 -3.10
C SER A 227 40.09 -4.58 -2.10
N PRO A 228 39.06 -3.71 -2.21
CA PRO A 228 38.90 -2.63 -1.24
C PRO A 228 38.67 -3.26 0.14
N GLU A 229 39.28 -2.68 1.16
CA GLU A 229 38.99 -3.07 2.56
C GLU A 229 37.48 -3.06 2.78
N ARG A 230 36.79 -2.16 2.08
CA ARG A 230 35.36 -1.97 2.19
C ARG A 230 34.72 -1.51 0.86
N PHE A 231 33.60 -2.11 0.50
CA PHE A 231 32.80 -1.66 -0.64
C PHE A 231 32.04 -0.38 -0.30
N PRO A 232 31.71 0.47 -1.30
CA PRO A 232 31.00 1.73 -1.11
C PRO A 232 29.49 1.52 -0.83
N LEU A 233 29.21 0.68 0.15
CA LEU A 233 27.89 0.44 0.74
C LEU A 233 27.91 1.01 2.15
N LEU A 234 27.18 2.10 2.39
CA LEU A 234 27.19 2.85 3.64
C LEU A 234 26.09 2.37 4.59
N LEU A 235 26.42 2.30 5.88
CA LEU A 235 25.44 2.04 6.93
C LEU A 235 24.89 3.39 7.43
N ALA A 236 23.85 3.90 6.80
CA ALA A 236 23.32 5.22 7.10
C ALA A 236 21.83 5.34 6.72
N ASP A 237 21.16 6.39 7.18
CA ASP A 237 19.84 6.78 6.73
C ASP A 237 19.94 7.68 5.49
N ALA A 238 19.53 7.19 4.33
CA ALA A 238 19.52 7.94 3.09
C ALA A 238 18.57 9.16 3.08
N LEU A 239 17.60 9.20 3.99
CA LEU A 239 16.63 10.29 4.13
C LEU A 239 17.02 11.29 5.22
N ALA A 240 18.15 11.09 5.89
CA ALA A 240 18.66 12.02 6.90
C ALA A 240 19.04 13.37 6.28
N SER A 241 18.97 14.42 7.11
CA SER A 241 19.37 15.77 6.66
C SER A 241 20.83 15.80 6.24
N PRO A 242 21.14 16.38 5.08
CA PRO A 242 22.52 16.65 4.69
C PRO A 242 23.18 17.80 5.50
N ASN A 243 22.60 18.23 6.62
CA ASN A 243 23.16 19.32 7.43
C ASN A 243 24.21 18.80 8.43
N PRO A 244 25.43 19.38 8.46
CA PRO A 244 26.51 18.92 9.33
C PRO A 244 26.25 19.03 10.85
N GLY A 245 25.23 19.78 11.27
CA GLY A 245 24.95 20.04 12.70
C GLY A 245 24.24 18.90 13.45
N CYS A 246 23.77 17.84 12.79
CA CYS A 246 22.99 16.74 13.39
C CYS A 246 23.72 15.38 13.29
N ARG A 247 24.97 15.29 13.72
CA ARG A 247 25.78 14.09 13.52
C ARG A 247 25.84 13.19 14.76
N PRO A 248 25.59 11.87 14.63
CA PRO A 248 25.98 10.93 15.68
C PRO A 248 27.53 10.85 15.77
N GLY A 249 28.05 10.66 16.97
CA GLY A 249 29.50 10.44 17.18
C GLY A 249 29.95 9.02 16.80
N GLY A 250 31.25 8.82 16.68
CA GLY A 250 31.86 7.50 16.48
C GLY A 250 31.79 6.98 15.05
N PHE A 251 31.78 5.65 14.90
CA PHE A 251 31.72 4.95 13.60
C PHE A 251 30.55 5.41 12.73
N LEU A 252 29.35 5.54 13.30
CA LEU A 252 28.16 6.05 12.59
C LEU A 252 28.34 7.49 12.12
N GLY A 253 29.12 8.30 12.82
CA GLY A 253 29.47 9.65 12.36
C GLY A 253 30.22 9.63 11.04
N GLY A 254 31.18 8.73 10.87
CA GLY A 254 31.91 8.55 9.61
C GLY A 254 31.02 8.07 8.45
N GLU A 255 30.06 7.18 8.73
CA GLU A 255 29.10 6.70 7.75
C GLU A 255 28.10 7.79 7.36
N ALA A 256 27.57 8.52 8.36
CA ALA A 256 26.68 9.64 8.14
C ALA A 256 27.36 10.77 7.35
N ASP A 257 28.67 11.03 7.63
CA ASP A 257 29.48 11.97 6.87
C ASP A 257 29.72 11.54 5.43
N ALA A 258 29.92 10.25 5.20
CA ALA A 258 30.04 9.69 3.86
C ALA A 258 28.71 9.80 3.11
N ALA A 259 27.59 9.46 3.74
CA ALA A 259 26.24 9.63 3.16
C ALA A 259 25.94 11.11 2.87
N PHE A 260 26.34 12.02 3.77
CA PHE A 260 26.24 13.46 3.55
C PHE A 260 27.02 13.90 2.30
N ARG A 261 28.28 13.45 2.16
CA ARG A 261 29.09 13.76 0.96
C ARG A 261 28.47 13.22 -0.31
N LEU A 262 27.79 12.06 -0.27
CA LEU A 262 27.04 11.56 -1.42
C LEU A 262 25.92 12.52 -1.83
N HIS A 263 25.16 13.03 -0.87
CA HIS A 263 24.06 13.94 -1.18
C HIS A 263 24.52 15.33 -1.65
N THR A 264 25.61 15.84 -1.12
CA THR A 264 26.06 17.22 -1.38
C THR A 264 27.15 17.34 -2.44
N GLY A 265 28.06 16.37 -2.50
CA GLY A 265 29.29 16.44 -3.31
C GLY A 265 29.30 15.57 -4.55
N GLU A 266 28.51 14.50 -4.60
CA GLU A 266 28.48 13.61 -5.76
C GLU A 266 27.21 13.83 -6.61
N SER A 267 27.34 13.66 -7.92
CA SER A 267 26.22 13.65 -8.84
C SER A 267 25.93 12.20 -9.27
N PHE A 268 24.66 11.84 -9.39
CA PHE A 268 24.23 10.51 -9.78
C PHE A 268 23.38 10.58 -11.06
N SER A 269 23.74 9.76 -12.03
CA SER A 269 22.98 9.60 -13.27
C SER A 269 22.07 8.38 -13.27
N VAL A 270 22.24 7.47 -12.31
CA VAL A 270 21.34 6.32 -12.10
C VAL A 270 20.95 6.22 -10.63
N VAL A 271 19.65 6.20 -10.36
CA VAL A 271 19.12 5.86 -9.04
C VAL A 271 18.15 4.70 -9.19
N LEU A 272 18.45 3.57 -8.54
CA LEU A 272 17.61 2.37 -8.67
C LEU A 272 17.47 1.65 -7.33
N GLY A 273 16.44 0.81 -7.18
CA GLY A 273 16.24 0.06 -5.96
C GLY A 273 14.79 -0.37 -5.72
N ASN A 274 14.54 -0.89 -4.53
CA ASN A 274 13.23 -1.25 -4.00
C ASN A 274 13.02 -0.60 -2.62
N PRO A 275 12.66 0.68 -2.56
CA PRO A 275 12.41 1.38 -1.30
C PRO A 275 11.34 0.71 -0.43
N PRO A 276 11.40 0.82 0.91
CA PRO A 276 10.45 0.17 1.80
C PRO A 276 9.03 0.74 1.70
N PHE A 277 7.99 -0.14 1.77
CA PHE A 277 6.56 0.21 1.74
C PHE A 277 5.96 0.07 3.14
N ARG A 278 5.98 1.11 3.95
CA ARG A 278 5.62 0.99 5.36
C ARG A 278 4.27 1.62 5.74
N GLY A 279 3.77 2.60 5.00
CA GLY A 279 2.55 3.35 5.29
C GLY A 279 2.62 4.25 6.53
N ARG A 280 3.64 4.08 7.39
CA ARG A 280 4.00 4.97 8.51
C ARG A 280 5.51 5.10 8.53
N SER A 281 6.01 6.25 8.13
CA SER A 281 7.42 6.56 8.16
C SER A 281 7.86 7.02 9.55
N ALA A 282 9.03 6.56 9.98
CA ALA A 282 9.74 7.11 11.13
C ALA A 282 10.56 8.36 10.78
N ASN A 283 10.81 8.58 9.46
CA ASN A 283 11.61 9.69 8.96
C ASN A 283 10.76 10.98 8.93
N THR A 284 10.83 11.75 9.99
CA THR A 284 10.15 13.04 10.16
C THR A 284 11.09 14.23 10.03
N GLY A 285 12.35 13.99 9.60
CA GLY A 285 13.39 15.03 9.49
C GLY A 285 12.98 16.18 8.58
N GLY A 286 13.36 17.42 8.96
CA GLY A 286 12.95 18.64 8.26
C GLY A 286 13.31 18.63 6.78
N TRP A 287 14.56 18.28 6.44
CA TRP A 287 15.05 18.30 5.06
C TRP A 287 14.18 17.50 4.07
N ILE A 288 13.90 16.23 4.36
CA ILE A 288 13.07 15.40 3.44
C ILE A 288 11.63 15.88 3.40
N GLN A 289 11.13 16.50 4.48
CA GLN A 289 9.81 17.14 4.50
C GLN A 289 9.78 18.39 3.61
N ASP A 290 10.85 19.16 3.61
CA ASP A 290 10.98 20.35 2.77
C ASP A 290 11.07 19.95 1.29
N LEU A 291 11.86 18.91 0.97
CA LEU A 291 11.87 18.33 -0.37
C LEU A 291 10.47 17.89 -0.83
N LEU A 292 9.70 17.23 0.04
CA LEU A 292 8.34 16.78 -0.29
C LEU A 292 7.37 17.95 -0.53
N ARG A 293 7.54 19.08 0.17
CA ARG A 293 6.70 20.27 0.00
C ARG A 293 7.09 21.12 -1.20
N GLY A 294 8.34 21.01 -1.62
CA GLY A 294 8.93 21.89 -2.64
C GLY A 294 9.59 23.12 -2.01
N TYR A 295 10.46 23.73 -2.76
CA TYR A 295 11.20 24.93 -2.36
C TYR A 295 11.52 25.77 -3.58
N VAL A 296 11.89 27.05 -3.33
CA VAL A 296 12.39 27.93 -4.39
C VAL A 296 13.90 27.77 -4.46
N LEU A 297 14.42 27.47 -5.65
CA LEU A 297 15.86 27.39 -5.91
C LEU A 297 16.49 28.79 -5.87
N GLU A 298 17.82 28.86 -5.69
CA GLU A 298 18.57 30.13 -5.69
C GLU A 298 18.43 30.90 -7.00
N ASP A 299 18.18 30.24 -8.11
CA ASP A 299 17.93 30.81 -9.44
C ASP A 299 16.47 31.25 -9.66
N GLY A 300 15.64 31.21 -8.61
CA GLY A 300 14.23 31.62 -8.64
C GLY A 300 13.27 30.57 -9.24
N ARG A 301 13.76 29.39 -9.68
CA ARG A 301 12.88 28.32 -10.12
C ARG A 301 12.19 27.65 -8.93
N GLU A 302 10.90 27.41 -9.06
CA GLU A 302 10.13 26.65 -8.08
C GLU A 302 10.34 25.14 -8.28
N ASP A 303 10.91 24.47 -7.30
CA ASP A 303 10.86 23.01 -7.21
C ASP A 303 9.48 22.61 -6.69
N ARG A 304 8.65 22.07 -7.57
CA ARG A 304 7.28 21.66 -7.24
C ARG A 304 7.31 20.39 -6.42
N GLY A 305 6.98 20.53 -5.14
CA GLY A 305 6.79 19.39 -4.23
C GLY A 305 5.57 18.52 -4.60
N TYR A 306 5.28 17.56 -3.73
CA TYR A 306 4.17 16.61 -3.93
C TYR A 306 2.85 17.02 -3.24
N PHE A 307 2.87 18.08 -2.43
CA PHE A 307 1.73 18.56 -1.64
C PHE A 307 0.90 19.63 -2.31
N THR A 308 1.39 20.11 -3.43
CA THR A 308 0.72 21.16 -4.24
C THR A 308 0.42 20.68 -5.64
N LEU A 309 -0.54 21.29 -6.29
CA LEU A 309 -0.89 21.09 -7.68
C LEU A 309 -1.25 22.43 -8.29
N ASP A 310 -0.58 22.82 -9.39
CA ASP A 310 -0.82 24.09 -10.10
C ASP A 310 -0.78 25.31 -9.16
N GLY A 311 0.16 25.31 -8.19
CA GLY A 311 0.32 26.39 -7.19
C GLY A 311 -0.62 26.32 -5.99
N HIS A 312 -1.58 25.39 -5.96
CA HIS A 312 -2.57 25.26 -4.89
C HIS A 312 -2.35 24.00 -4.05
N PRO A 313 -2.66 24.01 -2.73
CA PRO A 313 -2.68 22.79 -1.92
C PRO A 313 -3.61 21.73 -2.52
N LEU A 314 -3.25 20.45 -2.37
CA LEU A 314 -4.02 19.33 -2.94
C LEU A 314 -5.48 19.25 -2.48
N GLY A 315 -5.86 19.90 -1.35
CA GLY A 315 -7.23 19.80 -0.82
C GLY A 315 -7.63 18.43 -0.29
N GLU A 316 -6.70 17.48 -0.23
CA GLU A 316 -6.95 16.13 0.30
C GLU A 316 -6.96 16.12 1.82
N ARG A 317 -8.01 15.53 2.43
CA ARG A 317 -8.13 15.43 3.89
C ARG A 317 -7.09 14.51 4.55
N ASN A 318 -6.48 13.60 3.79
CA ASN A 318 -5.58 12.57 4.31
C ASN A 318 -4.30 12.45 3.49
N LEU A 319 -3.38 13.36 3.73
CA LEU A 319 -2.07 13.42 3.06
C LEU A 319 -1.04 12.45 3.65
N LYS A 320 -1.41 11.62 4.64
CA LYS A 320 -0.45 10.71 5.32
C LYS A 320 0.24 9.73 4.38
N TRP A 321 -0.39 9.36 3.25
CA TRP A 321 0.20 8.45 2.26
C TRP A 321 1.35 9.08 1.46
N LEU A 322 1.40 10.41 1.37
CA LEU A 322 2.56 11.13 0.83
C LEU A 322 3.77 11.07 1.78
N GLN A 323 3.55 10.67 3.03
CA GLN A 323 4.60 10.49 4.03
C GLN A 323 5.16 9.05 4.07
N ASP A 324 4.70 8.15 3.19
CA ASP A 324 5.26 6.80 3.10
C ASP A 324 6.71 6.85 2.63
N ASP A 325 7.57 5.98 3.15
CA ASP A 325 9.00 6.01 2.88
C ASP A 325 9.31 5.93 1.38
N TYR A 326 8.65 5.05 0.63
CA TYR A 326 8.88 4.96 -0.81
C TYR A 326 8.64 6.28 -1.57
N VAL A 327 7.72 7.13 -1.07
CA VAL A 327 7.46 8.47 -1.66
C VAL A 327 8.64 9.40 -1.41
N LYS A 328 9.22 9.34 -0.20
CA LYS A 328 10.41 10.10 0.17
C LYS A 328 11.63 9.68 -0.65
N PHE A 329 11.83 8.37 -0.82
CA PHE A 329 12.91 7.85 -1.67
C PHE A 329 12.72 8.24 -3.14
N LEU A 330 11.50 8.23 -3.65
CA LEU A 330 11.21 8.70 -5.00
C LEU A 330 11.51 10.20 -5.14
N ARG A 331 11.18 10.99 -4.11
CA ARG A 331 11.50 12.42 -4.10
C ARG A 331 13.01 12.68 -4.05
N LEU A 332 13.73 11.91 -3.24
CA LEU A 332 15.21 11.95 -3.19
C LEU A 332 15.80 11.63 -4.57
N ALA A 333 15.34 10.57 -5.21
CA ALA A 333 15.79 10.17 -6.55
C ALA A 333 15.52 11.27 -7.59
N GLN A 334 14.31 11.86 -7.56
CA GLN A 334 13.96 12.98 -8.43
C GLN A 334 14.91 14.16 -8.22
N TRP A 335 15.16 14.55 -6.99
CA TRP A 335 16.06 15.65 -6.64
C TRP A 335 17.50 15.39 -7.11
N LEU A 336 18.02 14.18 -6.92
CA LEU A 336 19.37 13.80 -7.36
C LEU A 336 19.53 13.88 -8.88
N ILE A 337 18.56 13.34 -9.65
CA ILE A 337 18.60 13.36 -11.11
C ILE A 337 18.35 14.77 -11.64
N ASP A 338 17.47 15.54 -11.01
CA ASP A 338 17.22 16.93 -11.42
C ASP A 338 18.47 17.79 -11.29
N ARG A 339 19.18 17.65 -10.16
CA ARG A 339 20.47 18.33 -9.89
C ARG A 339 21.57 17.89 -10.86
N ASN A 340 21.62 16.61 -11.23
CA ASN A 340 22.58 16.09 -12.20
C ASN A 340 22.28 16.56 -13.64
N GLY A 341 21.04 16.97 -13.93
CA GLY A 341 20.60 17.44 -15.25
C GLY A 341 20.21 16.34 -16.22
N TRP A 342 20.65 15.11 -16.03
CA TRP A 342 20.28 13.92 -16.82
C TRP A 342 20.38 12.64 -16.02
N GLY A 343 19.69 11.59 -16.45
CA GLY A 343 19.80 10.27 -15.85
C GLY A 343 18.53 9.45 -15.86
N VAL A 344 18.58 8.32 -15.15
CA VAL A 344 17.53 7.31 -15.09
C VAL A 344 17.23 6.94 -13.66
N VAL A 345 15.95 6.94 -13.26
CA VAL A 345 15.46 6.29 -12.04
C VAL A 345 14.82 4.96 -12.41
N GLY A 346 15.10 3.90 -11.63
CA GLY A 346 14.47 2.58 -11.79
C GLY A 346 14.01 2.02 -10.44
N PHE A 347 12.77 2.30 -10.01
CA PHE A 347 12.26 1.91 -8.71
C PHE A 347 11.10 0.91 -8.77
N VAL A 348 11.13 -0.02 -7.81
CA VAL A 348 9.98 -0.87 -7.47
C VAL A 348 9.19 -0.17 -6.38
N LEU A 349 7.90 0.12 -6.62
CA LEU A 349 7.09 0.99 -5.78
C LEU A 349 5.70 0.39 -5.55
N ASN A 350 4.97 0.97 -4.58
CA ASN A 350 3.55 0.71 -4.42
C ASN A 350 2.78 1.30 -5.60
N HIS A 351 1.97 0.48 -6.30
CA HIS A 351 1.25 0.89 -7.51
C HIS A 351 0.22 2.02 -7.30
N ASN A 352 -0.14 2.33 -6.05
CA ASN A 352 -1.07 3.43 -5.77
C ASN A 352 -0.56 4.79 -6.26
N CYS A 353 0.77 4.99 -6.36
CA CYS A 353 1.34 6.23 -6.90
C CYS A 353 0.91 6.50 -8.35
N LEU A 354 0.55 5.48 -9.12
CA LEU A 354 0.17 5.60 -10.53
C LEU A 354 -1.22 6.24 -10.71
N GLU A 355 -2.16 5.99 -9.79
CA GLU A 355 -3.58 6.34 -10.02
C GLU A 355 -4.28 6.99 -8.83
N ALA A 356 -3.87 6.73 -7.58
CA ALA A 356 -4.62 7.22 -6.43
C ALA A 356 -4.65 8.75 -6.38
N PRO A 357 -5.78 9.37 -5.98
CA PRO A 357 -5.97 10.82 -6.00
C PRO A 357 -4.93 11.58 -5.16
N THR A 358 -4.57 11.05 -4.01
CA THR A 358 -3.57 11.64 -3.09
C THR A 358 -2.21 11.89 -3.76
N PHE A 359 -1.86 11.11 -4.79
CA PHE A 359 -0.56 11.21 -5.48
C PHE A 359 -0.60 12.08 -6.74
N ARG A 360 -1.65 12.86 -6.99
CA ARG A 360 -1.74 13.70 -8.19
C ARG A 360 -0.65 14.78 -8.24
N GLY A 361 -0.27 15.37 -7.10
CA GLY A 361 0.85 16.33 -7.02
C GLY A 361 2.19 15.65 -7.31
N LEU A 362 2.43 14.45 -6.78
CA LEU A 362 3.59 13.63 -7.12
C LEU A 362 3.69 13.41 -8.64
N ARG A 363 2.60 12.95 -9.28
CA ARG A 363 2.59 12.70 -10.73
C ARG A 363 2.83 13.97 -11.55
N SER A 364 2.21 15.09 -11.17
CA SER A 364 2.45 16.39 -11.78
C SER A 364 3.90 16.84 -11.66
N SER A 365 4.51 16.68 -10.48
CA SER A 365 5.91 17.00 -10.24
C SER A 365 6.86 16.14 -11.08
N LEU A 366 6.62 14.82 -11.18
CA LEU A 366 7.42 13.93 -12.02
C LEU A 366 7.33 14.29 -13.50
N LEU A 367 6.14 14.66 -14.01
CA LEU A 367 5.95 15.13 -15.38
C LEU A 367 6.69 16.45 -15.67
N GLY A 368 6.89 17.28 -14.66
CA GLY A 368 7.67 18.50 -14.77
C GLY A 368 9.18 18.26 -14.85
N THR A 369 9.68 17.21 -14.20
CA THR A 369 11.11 16.92 -14.08
C THR A 369 11.62 15.99 -15.18
N PHE A 370 10.87 14.93 -15.53
CA PHE A 370 11.33 13.88 -16.41
C PHE A 370 10.73 13.99 -17.83
N ASP A 371 11.52 13.61 -18.81
CA ASP A 371 11.10 13.61 -20.22
C ASP A 371 10.37 12.33 -20.60
N GLN A 372 10.80 11.16 -20.08
CA GLN A 372 10.09 9.91 -20.30
C GLN A 372 9.77 9.22 -18.98
N ILE A 373 8.56 8.68 -18.91
CA ILE A 373 8.06 7.92 -17.78
C ILE A 373 7.50 6.60 -18.28
N TYR A 374 8.04 5.48 -17.79
CA TYR A 374 7.54 4.14 -18.05
C TYR A 374 6.98 3.57 -16.75
N ALA A 375 5.69 3.29 -16.72
CA ALA A 375 4.99 2.74 -15.57
C ALA A 375 4.52 1.31 -15.86
N LEU A 376 5.22 0.30 -15.33
CA LEU A 376 4.81 -1.10 -15.40
C LEU A 376 4.03 -1.46 -14.13
N ASP A 377 2.73 -1.64 -14.25
CA ASP A 377 1.90 -2.11 -13.14
C ASP A 377 1.95 -3.65 -13.07
N LEU A 378 2.50 -4.17 -11.98
CA LEU A 378 2.57 -5.59 -11.68
C LEU A 378 1.36 -6.07 -10.88
N HIS A 379 0.44 -5.17 -10.54
CA HIS A 379 -0.79 -5.48 -9.83
C HIS A 379 -0.62 -6.30 -8.54
N GLY A 380 -1.45 -7.29 -8.29
CA GLY A 380 -1.35 -8.20 -7.14
C GLY A 380 -1.91 -7.64 -5.84
N ASN A 381 -2.84 -6.68 -5.89
CA ASN A 381 -3.45 -6.07 -4.72
C ASN A 381 -4.46 -7.01 -4.07
N ARG A 382 -4.02 -7.76 -3.04
CA ARG A 382 -4.88 -8.69 -2.30
C ARG A 382 -6.01 -8.01 -1.54
N ARG A 383 -5.82 -6.76 -1.11
CA ARG A 383 -6.86 -6.01 -0.38
C ARG A 383 -8.04 -5.69 -1.29
N ARG A 384 -7.79 -5.49 -2.59
CA ARG A 384 -8.81 -5.24 -3.61
C ARG A 384 -9.32 -6.52 -4.29
N ARG A 385 -8.77 -7.71 -3.94
CA ARG A 385 -9.03 -8.97 -4.65
C ARG A 385 -8.93 -8.81 -6.16
N GLU A 386 -7.85 -8.17 -6.56
CA GLU A 386 -7.61 -7.82 -7.95
C GLU A 386 -7.59 -9.07 -8.83
N THR A 387 -8.21 -8.95 -10.01
CA THR A 387 -8.27 -10.01 -11.03
C THR A 387 -7.75 -9.47 -12.34
N GLY A 388 -7.21 -10.34 -13.17
CA GLY A 388 -6.84 -9.98 -14.53
C GLY A 388 -8.07 -9.71 -15.44
N PRO A 389 -7.84 -9.20 -16.64
CA PRO A 389 -8.92 -8.84 -17.58
C PRO A 389 -9.88 -9.98 -17.90
N GLY A 390 -9.43 -11.23 -17.87
CA GLY A 390 -10.24 -12.43 -18.07
C GLY A 390 -10.88 -13.00 -16.81
N GLY A 391 -10.87 -12.25 -15.67
CA GLY A 391 -11.41 -12.71 -14.38
C GLY A 391 -10.51 -13.68 -13.61
N GLN A 392 -9.34 -14.06 -14.15
CA GLN A 392 -8.38 -14.92 -13.49
C GLN A 392 -7.79 -14.23 -12.25
N ARG A 393 -7.47 -15.03 -11.22
CA ARG A 393 -6.83 -14.54 -10.00
C ARG A 393 -5.49 -13.88 -10.33
N ASP A 394 -5.27 -12.69 -9.78
CA ASP A 394 -4.01 -11.98 -9.89
C ASP A 394 -3.20 -12.07 -8.59
N GLU A 395 -1.90 -12.35 -8.70
CA GLU A 395 -1.02 -12.54 -7.55
C GLU A 395 0.09 -11.50 -7.49
N ASN A 396 0.48 -11.15 -6.26
CA ASN A 396 1.60 -10.26 -6.03
C ASN A 396 2.95 -10.95 -6.34
N VAL A 397 3.88 -10.21 -6.93
CA VAL A 397 5.26 -10.71 -7.20
C VAL A 397 6.05 -10.94 -5.91
N PHE A 398 5.68 -10.28 -4.81
CA PHE A 398 6.25 -10.51 -3.49
C PHE A 398 5.40 -11.44 -2.64
N GLU A 399 6.07 -12.21 -1.79
CA GLU A 399 5.40 -13.03 -0.80
C GLU A 399 5.03 -12.20 0.44
N GLY A 400 3.77 -12.29 0.87
CA GLY A 400 3.31 -11.59 2.09
C GLY A 400 2.90 -10.13 1.91
N ILE A 401 3.15 -9.50 0.76
CA ILE A 401 2.67 -8.15 0.48
C ILE A 401 1.20 -8.19 0.04
N ALA A 402 0.37 -7.33 0.67
CA ALA A 402 -1.04 -7.20 0.35
C ALA A 402 -1.35 -6.06 -0.63
N GLN A 403 -0.43 -5.14 -0.81
CA GLN A 403 -0.55 -3.97 -1.69
C GLN A 403 -0.03 -4.33 -3.08
N GLY A 404 -0.60 -3.74 -4.13
CA GLY A 404 -0.10 -3.91 -5.49
C GLY A 404 1.25 -3.23 -5.69
N VAL A 405 2.02 -3.72 -6.65
CA VAL A 405 3.39 -3.29 -6.93
C VAL A 405 3.50 -2.80 -8.37
N ALA A 406 4.30 -1.77 -8.58
CA ALA A 406 4.67 -1.27 -9.89
C ALA A 406 6.18 -1.07 -10.01
N VAL A 407 6.68 -1.07 -11.23
CA VAL A 407 8.03 -0.61 -11.56
C VAL A 407 7.91 0.71 -12.31
N LEU A 408 8.63 1.71 -11.85
CA LEU A 408 8.64 3.03 -12.47
C LEU A 408 10.04 3.33 -13.00
N PHE A 409 10.15 3.60 -14.31
CA PHE A 409 11.36 4.14 -14.90
C PHE A 409 11.12 5.58 -15.30
N LEU A 410 12.02 6.46 -14.87
CA LEU A 410 11.98 7.89 -15.14
C LEU A 410 13.27 8.30 -15.84
N VAL A 411 13.18 8.97 -16.96
CA VAL A 411 14.33 9.36 -17.78
C VAL A 411 14.34 10.87 -17.94
N LYS A 412 15.47 11.49 -17.67
CA LYS A 412 15.75 12.89 -17.93
C LYS A 412 16.98 13.00 -18.83
N GLY A 413 16.89 13.77 -19.91
CA GLY A 413 18.03 14.03 -20.77
C GLY A 413 17.67 14.75 -22.08
N PRO A 414 18.60 15.47 -22.68
CA PRO A 414 18.34 16.36 -23.80
C PRO A 414 17.87 15.64 -25.08
N THR A 415 18.19 14.36 -25.22
CA THR A 415 17.82 13.53 -26.37
C THR A 415 16.50 12.76 -26.17
N ALA A 416 15.97 12.75 -24.94
CA ALA A 416 14.76 12.03 -24.60
C ALA A 416 13.52 12.82 -25.04
N ARG A 417 12.72 12.27 -25.96
CA ARG A 417 11.43 12.86 -26.35
C ARG A 417 10.42 12.68 -25.22
N LYS A 418 9.65 13.73 -24.91
CA LYS A 418 8.61 13.64 -23.87
C LYS A 418 7.59 12.57 -24.16
N GLY A 419 7.28 11.73 -23.17
CA GLY A 419 6.28 10.69 -23.27
C GLY A 419 6.05 9.95 -21.96
N VAL A 420 4.82 9.50 -21.76
CA VAL A 420 4.43 8.62 -20.66
C VAL A 420 3.88 7.33 -21.23
N TYR A 421 4.38 6.23 -20.73
CA TYR A 421 4.05 4.90 -21.22
C TYR A 421 3.61 4.01 -20.07
N ARG A 422 2.56 3.23 -20.28
CA ARG A 422 2.09 2.23 -19.32
C ARG A 422 2.07 0.84 -19.94
N ALA A 423 2.45 -0.13 -19.13
CA ALA A 423 2.19 -1.55 -19.39
C ALA A 423 1.64 -2.21 -18.13
N ASP A 424 0.83 -3.24 -18.29
CA ASP A 424 0.17 -3.99 -17.22
C ASP A 424 0.55 -5.47 -17.32
N LEU A 425 0.92 -6.10 -16.20
CA LEU A 425 1.27 -7.51 -16.12
C LEU A 425 0.42 -8.23 -15.08
N TYR A 426 -0.53 -9.03 -15.55
CA TYR A 426 -1.43 -9.84 -14.74
C TYR A 426 -0.99 -11.31 -14.70
N GLY A 427 -1.52 -12.06 -13.76
CA GLY A 427 -1.37 -13.51 -13.64
C GLY A 427 -0.83 -13.97 -12.29
N SER A 428 -0.46 -15.25 -12.22
CA SER A 428 0.18 -15.81 -11.04
C SER A 428 1.58 -15.23 -10.81
N ARG A 429 2.08 -15.28 -9.59
CA ARG A 429 3.46 -14.86 -9.25
C ARG A 429 4.49 -15.53 -10.15
N ARG A 430 4.33 -16.83 -10.38
CA ARG A 430 5.27 -17.63 -11.18
C ARG A 430 5.30 -17.14 -12.64
N GLU A 431 4.16 -16.86 -13.23
CA GLU A 431 4.05 -16.36 -14.59
C GLU A 431 4.69 -14.97 -14.72
N LYS A 432 4.34 -14.04 -13.83
CA LYS A 432 4.94 -12.69 -13.82
C LYS A 432 6.46 -12.73 -13.70
N LEU A 433 7.00 -13.51 -12.76
CA LEU A 433 8.45 -13.63 -12.59
C LEU A 433 9.14 -14.31 -13.79
N ARG A 434 8.48 -15.27 -14.44
CA ARG A 434 8.99 -15.89 -15.69
C ARG A 434 9.02 -14.86 -16.82
N THR A 435 7.97 -14.09 -17.01
CA THR A 435 7.91 -13.01 -17.99
C THR A 435 9.03 -11.99 -17.75
N LEU A 436 9.15 -11.48 -16.51
CA LEU A 436 10.18 -10.51 -16.14
C LEU A 436 11.60 -11.05 -16.32
N ALA A 437 11.84 -12.35 -16.12
CA ALA A 437 13.17 -12.95 -16.32
C ALA A 437 13.66 -12.81 -17.76
N GLY A 438 12.76 -12.92 -18.75
CA GLY A 438 13.08 -12.84 -20.19
C GLY A 438 12.83 -11.47 -20.81
N ALA A 439 11.93 -10.66 -20.26
CA ALA A 439 11.49 -9.41 -20.86
C ALA A 439 12.62 -8.38 -20.98
N LYS A 440 12.61 -7.63 -22.09
CA LYS A 440 13.35 -6.38 -22.29
C LYS A 440 12.37 -5.21 -22.21
N LEU A 441 12.87 -3.99 -22.07
CA LEU A 441 12.02 -2.80 -22.06
C LEU A 441 11.11 -2.77 -23.30
N GLU A 442 11.68 -2.98 -24.48
CA GLU A 442 11.01 -2.88 -25.77
C GLU A 442 10.03 -4.04 -26.02
N SER A 443 10.15 -5.15 -25.28
CA SER A 443 9.29 -6.33 -25.46
C SER A 443 7.97 -6.26 -24.71
N LEU A 444 7.79 -5.25 -23.85
CA LEU A 444 6.54 -5.07 -23.11
C LEU A 444 5.53 -4.26 -23.96
N PRO A 445 4.22 -4.54 -23.78
CA PRO A 445 3.17 -3.88 -24.54
C PRO A 445 2.88 -2.47 -23.99
N TRP A 446 3.79 -1.54 -24.21
CA TRP A 446 3.65 -0.17 -23.76
C TRP A 446 2.56 0.56 -24.53
N SER A 447 1.62 1.16 -23.80
CA SER A 447 0.62 2.07 -24.30
C SER A 447 0.97 3.50 -23.93
N ALA A 448 1.00 4.40 -24.89
CA ALA A 448 1.22 5.82 -24.64
C ALA A 448 0.05 6.38 -23.81
N CYS A 449 0.38 7.23 -22.82
CA CYS A 449 -0.57 7.92 -21.97
C CYS A 449 -0.41 9.42 -22.14
N GLU A 450 -1.50 10.16 -21.98
CA GLU A 450 -1.52 11.61 -21.94
C GLU A 450 -2.06 12.09 -20.58
N PRO A 451 -1.22 12.12 -19.54
CA PRO A 451 -1.64 12.61 -18.24
C PRO A 451 -2.06 14.07 -18.28
N HIS A 452 -3.22 14.40 -17.73
CA HIS A 452 -3.78 15.75 -17.71
C HIS A 452 -4.46 16.08 -16.38
N ALA A 453 -4.61 17.35 -16.12
CA ALA A 453 -5.33 17.88 -14.95
C ALA A 453 -6.76 17.31 -14.88
N PRO A 454 -7.35 17.18 -13.69
CA PRO A 454 -6.73 17.45 -12.39
C PRO A 454 -6.00 16.23 -11.77
N ARG A 455 -5.99 15.05 -12.44
CA ARG A 455 -5.54 13.79 -11.82
C ARG A 455 -4.16 13.32 -12.28
N TYR A 456 -3.70 13.72 -13.46
CA TYR A 456 -2.40 13.33 -14.05
C TYR A 456 -2.16 11.82 -14.01
N LEU A 457 -3.14 11.01 -14.41
CA LEU A 457 -3.07 9.55 -14.33
C LEU A 457 -2.04 8.98 -15.32
N PHE A 458 -1.21 8.05 -14.85
CA PHE A 458 -0.29 7.32 -15.70
C PHE A 458 -1.00 6.11 -16.33
N ARG A 459 -2.08 6.39 -17.06
CA ARG A 459 -2.84 5.46 -17.90
C ARG A 459 -3.61 6.23 -18.97
N SER A 460 -3.98 5.53 -20.03
CA SER A 460 -4.89 6.09 -21.01
C SER A 460 -6.25 6.38 -20.36
N VAL A 461 -6.78 7.54 -20.60
CA VAL A 461 -8.10 7.98 -20.14
C VAL A 461 -8.88 8.49 -21.34
N ASP A 462 -10.11 8.03 -21.47
CA ASP A 462 -11.06 8.56 -22.45
C ASP A 462 -11.43 10.00 -22.04
N ARG A 463 -10.86 10.98 -22.75
CA ARG A 463 -11.02 12.41 -22.46
C ARG A 463 -12.46 12.88 -22.64
N GLU A 464 -13.18 12.33 -23.59
CA GLU A 464 -14.57 12.71 -23.85
C GLU A 464 -15.46 12.24 -22.68
N ARG A 465 -15.27 10.99 -22.28
CA ARG A 465 -15.95 10.41 -21.13
C ARG A 465 -15.61 11.11 -19.81
N GLU A 466 -14.35 11.52 -19.65
CA GLU A 466 -13.93 12.32 -18.48
C GLU A 466 -14.64 13.69 -18.45
N ARG A 467 -14.70 14.41 -19.59
CA ARG A 467 -15.43 15.67 -19.70
C ARG A 467 -16.91 15.50 -19.44
N GLU A 468 -17.53 14.45 -19.99
CA GLU A 468 -18.92 14.12 -19.73
C GLU A 468 -19.18 13.88 -18.24
N PHE A 469 -18.32 13.09 -17.56
CA PHE A 469 -18.43 12.86 -16.12
C PHE A 469 -18.27 14.14 -15.31
N GLN A 470 -17.38 15.04 -15.69
CA GLN A 470 -17.14 16.31 -15.00
C GLN A 470 -18.31 17.32 -15.13
N ARG A 471 -19.21 17.15 -16.10
CA ARG A 471 -20.41 17.99 -16.21
C ARG A 471 -21.43 17.68 -15.09
N GLY A 472 -21.40 16.49 -14.51
CA GLY A 472 -22.25 16.17 -13.38
C GLY A 472 -21.77 16.86 -12.09
N VAL A 473 -22.67 16.99 -11.10
CA VAL A 473 -22.38 17.58 -9.78
C VAL A 473 -22.00 16.52 -8.77
N ALA A 474 -20.89 16.70 -8.04
CA ALA A 474 -20.46 15.70 -7.07
C ALA A 474 -21.37 15.65 -5.84
N LEU A 475 -21.51 14.46 -5.22
CA LEU A 475 -22.38 14.30 -4.05
C LEU A 475 -22.05 15.22 -2.89
N ASP A 476 -20.77 15.56 -2.67
CA ASP A 476 -20.34 16.49 -1.63
C ASP A 476 -20.52 17.97 -2.03
N GLU A 477 -20.70 18.23 -3.30
CA GLU A 477 -21.17 19.53 -3.81
C GLU A 477 -22.70 19.67 -3.65
N ILE A 478 -23.47 18.59 -3.83
CA ILE A 478 -24.92 18.58 -3.65
C ILE A 478 -25.30 18.62 -2.17
N PHE A 479 -24.64 17.79 -1.34
CA PHE A 479 -24.87 17.68 0.10
C PHE A 479 -23.65 18.18 0.89
N PRO A 480 -23.58 19.46 1.25
CA PRO A 480 -22.41 20.05 1.88
C PRO A 480 -22.02 19.43 3.23
N VAL A 481 -23.02 19.00 4.01
CA VAL A 481 -22.76 18.37 5.32
C VAL A 481 -22.78 16.86 5.20
N HIS A 482 -21.61 16.26 5.40
CA HIS A 482 -21.46 14.80 5.39
C HIS A 482 -20.29 14.36 6.29
N SER A 483 -20.27 13.11 6.68
CA SER A 483 -19.12 12.48 7.35
C SER A 483 -19.03 11.01 7.04
N LEU A 484 -17.92 10.38 7.44
CA LEU A 484 -17.86 8.91 7.47
C LEU A 484 -18.84 8.36 8.52
N GLY A 485 -19.30 7.13 8.35
CA GLY A 485 -20.06 6.42 9.38
C GLY A 485 -19.27 6.18 10.66
N VAL A 486 -19.96 5.70 11.70
CA VAL A 486 -19.39 5.39 13.01
C VAL A 486 -18.30 4.35 12.92
N VAL A 487 -17.20 4.55 13.66
CA VAL A 487 -16.17 3.54 13.92
C VAL A 487 -16.36 3.03 15.36
N THR A 488 -16.71 1.77 15.48
CA THR A 488 -17.03 1.13 16.77
C THR A 488 -15.78 0.77 17.57
N GLY A 489 -14.65 0.46 16.89
CA GLY A 489 -13.40 -0.02 17.48
C GLY A 489 -13.49 -1.47 17.96
N ARG A 490 -14.51 -1.84 18.75
CA ARG A 490 -14.73 -3.18 19.30
C ARG A 490 -16.19 -3.62 19.12
N ASP A 491 -16.53 -4.14 17.96
CA ASP A 491 -17.89 -4.54 17.59
C ASP A 491 -18.55 -5.45 18.63
N ALA A 492 -17.86 -6.47 19.11
CA ALA A 492 -18.40 -7.45 20.06
C ALA A 492 -18.85 -6.82 21.41
N ARG A 493 -18.35 -5.61 21.74
CA ARG A 493 -18.67 -4.94 23.01
C ARG A 493 -19.82 -3.95 22.90
N VAL A 494 -20.05 -3.40 21.71
CA VAL A 494 -20.97 -2.27 21.50
C VAL A 494 -22.08 -2.58 20.52
N LEU A 495 -22.10 -3.77 19.87
CA LEU A 495 -23.12 -4.19 18.92
C LEU A 495 -23.81 -5.46 19.40
N ALA A 496 -25.15 -5.51 19.26
CA ALA A 496 -25.97 -6.67 19.56
C ALA A 496 -27.10 -6.83 18.51
N PHE A 497 -27.61 -8.04 18.31
CA PHE A 497 -28.79 -8.27 17.48
C PHE A 497 -30.07 -7.80 18.16
N GLN A 498 -30.16 -8.00 19.47
CA GLN A 498 -31.29 -7.56 20.28
C GLN A 498 -30.77 -6.61 21.39
N ARG A 499 -31.66 -5.77 21.90
CA ARG A 499 -31.31 -4.83 22.96
C ARG A 499 -30.98 -5.55 24.27
N GLU A 500 -31.63 -6.65 24.50
CA GLU A 500 -31.54 -7.50 25.68
C GLU A 500 -30.20 -8.26 25.75
N ASP A 501 -29.49 -8.38 24.62
CA ASP A 501 -28.16 -9.01 24.55
C ASP A 501 -27.06 -8.15 25.21
N PHE A 502 -27.35 -6.88 25.54
CA PHE A 502 -26.39 -6.06 26.28
C PHE A 502 -26.44 -6.37 27.77
N GLU A 503 -25.28 -6.60 28.38
CA GLU A 503 -25.15 -6.75 29.82
C GLU A 503 -25.73 -5.53 30.56
N PRO A 504 -26.58 -5.72 31.62
CA PRO A 504 -27.14 -4.63 32.39
C PRO A 504 -26.08 -3.68 32.99
N SER A 505 -24.94 -4.21 33.38
CA SER A 505 -23.79 -3.45 33.84
C SER A 505 -23.27 -2.41 32.85
N LEU A 506 -23.29 -2.74 31.52
CA LEU A 506 -22.88 -1.84 30.47
C LEU A 506 -23.88 -0.72 30.21
N LEU A 507 -25.17 -0.97 30.49
CA LEU A 507 -26.23 0.02 30.34
C LEU A 507 -26.22 1.03 31.52
N LEU A 508 -25.77 0.60 32.70
CA LEU A 508 -25.74 1.41 33.92
C LEU A 508 -24.40 2.13 34.15
N ALA A 509 -23.30 1.66 33.54
CA ALA A 509 -21.98 2.21 33.75
C ALA A 509 -21.76 3.52 32.95
N GLY A 510 -22.30 4.62 33.47
CA GLY A 510 -22.08 5.97 32.93
C GLY A 510 -22.11 6.99 34.06
N ARG A 511 -20.99 7.67 34.36
CA ARG A 511 -21.00 8.92 35.13
C ARG A 511 -21.70 9.98 34.27
N ALA A 512 -22.77 10.59 34.82
CA ALA A 512 -23.51 11.69 34.17
C ALA A 512 -22.54 12.81 33.70
N PRO A 513 -22.78 13.50 32.52
CA PRO A 513 -24.05 13.61 31.80
C PRO A 513 -24.11 12.87 30.44
N GLU A 514 -23.09 12.10 30.01
CA GLU A 514 -23.12 11.35 28.76
C GLU A 514 -23.73 9.95 29.00
N ARG A 515 -25.04 9.88 29.14
CA ARG A 515 -25.75 8.60 29.23
C ARG A 515 -25.51 7.78 27.93
N ARG A 516 -24.98 6.58 28.10
CA ARG A 516 -24.99 5.54 27.06
C ARG A 516 -26.45 5.29 26.65
N SER A 517 -26.72 5.29 25.38
CA SER A 517 -28.05 5.02 24.86
C SER A 517 -27.98 3.97 23.79
N VAL A 518 -28.94 3.08 23.80
CA VAL A 518 -29.10 2.09 22.72
C VAL A 518 -29.74 2.77 21.52
N ALA A 519 -29.07 2.74 20.39
CA ALA A 519 -29.56 3.25 19.12
C ALA A 519 -29.69 2.12 18.08
N ARG A 520 -30.66 2.24 17.17
CA ARG A 520 -30.72 1.39 16.00
C ARG A 520 -29.54 1.72 15.08
N PHE A 521 -28.91 0.70 14.51
CA PHE A 521 -27.63 0.83 13.82
C PHE A 521 -27.58 -0.02 12.55
N LEU A 522 -27.42 0.61 11.42
CA LEU A 522 -27.18 -0.10 10.16
C LEU A 522 -25.71 -0.55 10.08
N TYR A 523 -25.48 -1.86 10.26
CA TYR A 523 -24.15 -2.46 10.26
C TYR A 523 -23.66 -2.83 8.86
N ARG A 524 -24.54 -3.43 8.04
CA ARG A 524 -24.34 -3.74 6.61
C ARG A 524 -25.67 -3.53 5.87
N PRO A 525 -25.73 -3.59 4.56
CA PRO A 525 -27.00 -3.48 3.84
C PRO A 525 -28.02 -4.45 4.43
N PHE A 526 -29.17 -3.92 4.85
CA PHE A 526 -30.27 -4.62 5.53
C PHE A 526 -29.92 -5.29 6.88
N ASP A 527 -28.66 -5.28 7.34
CA ASP A 527 -28.27 -5.85 8.64
C ASP A 527 -28.38 -4.77 9.73
N LEU A 528 -29.60 -4.64 10.27
CA LEU A 528 -29.92 -3.67 11.31
C LEU A 528 -29.67 -4.30 12.70
N ARG A 529 -28.91 -3.62 13.53
CA ARG A 529 -28.53 -4.04 14.87
C ARG A 529 -28.83 -2.96 15.91
N HIS A 530 -28.51 -3.26 17.17
CA HIS A 530 -28.46 -2.29 18.25
C HIS A 530 -27.01 -1.89 18.52
N LEU A 531 -26.79 -0.60 18.76
CA LEU A 531 -25.50 0.00 19.08
C LEU A 531 -25.58 0.69 20.43
N LEU A 532 -24.65 0.37 21.32
CA LEU A 532 -24.43 1.15 22.52
C LEU A 532 -23.69 2.44 22.14
N TYR A 533 -24.47 3.50 21.90
CA TYR A 533 -23.96 4.78 21.44
C TYR A 533 -23.48 5.64 22.61
N GLY A 534 -22.18 6.00 22.66
CA GLY A 534 -21.59 6.77 23.75
C GLY A 534 -20.06 6.87 23.67
N ALA A 535 -19.44 7.04 24.83
CA ALA A 535 -17.99 7.29 24.98
C ALA A 535 -17.08 6.10 24.56
N ASP A 536 -17.63 4.87 24.48
CA ASP A 536 -16.86 3.67 24.11
C ASP A 536 -16.60 3.53 22.60
N LEU A 537 -17.17 4.39 21.78
CA LEU A 537 -16.97 4.37 20.34
C LEU A 537 -15.66 5.07 19.97
N GLU A 538 -14.85 4.45 19.13
CA GLU A 538 -13.61 5.05 18.64
C GLU A 538 -13.86 6.38 17.92
N ARG A 539 -14.91 6.43 17.08
CA ARG A 539 -15.32 7.64 16.36
C ARG A 539 -16.85 7.69 16.22
N PRO A 540 -17.57 8.32 17.13
CA PRO A 540 -19.04 8.36 17.12
C PRO A 540 -19.65 9.24 16.04
N ARG A 541 -18.90 10.16 15.43
CA ARG A 541 -19.35 11.07 14.35
C ARG A 541 -20.60 11.88 14.74
N LYS A 542 -20.63 12.42 15.95
CA LYS A 542 -21.79 13.09 16.57
C LYS A 542 -22.40 14.15 15.65
N ALA A 543 -21.57 14.98 15.01
CA ALA A 543 -22.04 16.10 14.16
C ALA A 543 -23.02 15.68 13.04
N VAL A 544 -22.85 14.50 12.45
CA VAL A 544 -23.76 13.99 11.38
C VAL A 544 -24.76 12.98 11.95
N MET A 545 -24.32 12.09 12.85
CA MET A 545 -25.20 11.06 13.38
C MET A 545 -26.33 11.60 14.27
N SER A 546 -26.19 12.79 14.86
CA SER A 546 -27.28 13.46 15.59
C SER A 546 -28.51 13.75 14.72
N HIS A 547 -28.30 13.96 13.42
CA HIS A 547 -29.39 14.21 12.46
C HIS A 547 -30.15 12.95 12.07
N LEU A 548 -29.59 11.75 12.30
CA LEU A 548 -30.20 10.45 11.99
C LEU A 548 -30.78 9.75 13.25
N ARG A 549 -30.46 10.25 14.43
CA ARG A 549 -30.80 9.58 15.65
C ARG A 549 -32.22 9.93 16.12
N GLY A 550 -33.17 9.00 15.91
CA GLY A 550 -34.55 9.13 16.42
C GLY A 550 -35.39 10.24 15.77
N ARG A 551 -34.99 10.73 14.59
CA ARG A 551 -35.63 11.88 13.94
C ARG A 551 -36.37 11.55 12.65
N GLY A 552 -36.46 10.28 12.27
CA GLY A 552 -37.13 9.87 11.02
C GLY A 552 -36.47 10.33 9.72
N ASN A 553 -35.30 10.94 9.79
CA ASN A 553 -34.53 11.46 8.65
C ASN A 553 -34.05 10.35 7.69
N LEU A 554 -33.68 10.75 6.49
CA LEU A 554 -33.00 9.89 5.52
C LEU A 554 -31.51 10.22 5.46
N GLY A 555 -30.68 9.20 5.35
CA GLY A 555 -29.23 9.33 5.15
C GLY A 555 -28.78 8.52 3.94
N LEU A 556 -28.27 9.18 2.91
CA LEU A 556 -27.64 8.53 1.77
C LEU A 556 -26.25 8.05 2.14
N LEU A 557 -25.93 6.80 1.82
CA LEU A 557 -24.61 6.21 1.95
C LEU A 557 -23.98 6.06 0.57
N ALA A 558 -22.76 6.58 0.40
CA ALA A 558 -22.02 6.42 -0.85
C ALA A 558 -20.52 6.32 -0.61
N LEU A 559 -19.81 5.67 -1.53
CA LEU A 559 -18.36 5.58 -1.54
C LEU A 559 -17.75 6.81 -2.21
N ARG A 560 -16.73 7.40 -1.61
CA ARG A 560 -15.94 8.45 -2.26
C ARG A 560 -15.05 7.89 -3.37
N HIS A 561 -14.54 6.68 -3.18
CA HIS A 561 -13.68 5.99 -4.15
C HIS A 561 -14.19 4.57 -4.33
N SER A 562 -14.75 4.29 -5.48
CA SER A 562 -15.16 2.93 -5.84
C SER A 562 -13.95 2.13 -6.31
N THR A 563 -13.80 0.89 -5.83
CA THR A 563 -12.68 0.03 -6.19
C THR A 563 -13.02 -1.00 -7.26
N ALA A 564 -14.18 -1.59 -7.23
CA ALA A 564 -14.63 -2.60 -8.19
C ALA A 564 -16.08 -2.42 -8.55
N GLU A 565 -16.92 -2.08 -7.57
CA GLU A 565 -18.34 -1.90 -7.72
C GLU A 565 -18.75 -0.62 -7.03
N THR A 566 -19.62 0.12 -7.67
CA THR A 566 -20.25 1.27 -7.06
C THR A 566 -21.43 0.79 -6.27
N GLY A 567 -21.59 1.34 -5.07
CA GLY A 567 -22.74 1.01 -4.24
C GLY A 567 -23.19 2.24 -3.50
N ALA A 568 -24.47 2.44 -3.49
CA ALA A 568 -25.16 3.39 -2.64
C ALA A 568 -26.18 2.62 -1.80
N PHE A 569 -26.48 3.13 -0.62
CA PHE A 569 -27.53 2.60 0.23
C PHE A 569 -28.23 3.73 0.98
N ILE A 570 -29.36 3.45 1.58
CA ILE A 570 -30.16 4.42 2.32
C ILE A 570 -30.38 3.96 3.75
N THR A 571 -30.51 4.89 4.69
CA THR A 571 -30.78 4.57 6.09
C THR A 571 -31.61 5.66 6.76
N ARG A 572 -32.39 5.26 7.78
CA ARG A 572 -32.99 6.18 8.77
C ARG A 572 -32.21 6.19 10.07
N TRP A 573 -31.19 5.32 10.21
CA TRP A 573 -30.57 5.02 11.47
C TRP A 573 -29.10 5.44 11.51
N VAL A 574 -28.56 5.56 12.71
CA VAL A 574 -27.09 5.64 12.90
C VAL A 574 -26.43 4.50 12.12
N THR A 575 -25.31 4.76 11.49
CA THR A 575 -24.74 3.81 10.53
C THR A 575 -23.23 3.67 10.64
N GLY A 576 -22.71 2.49 10.31
CA GLY A 576 -21.30 2.17 10.31
C GLY A 576 -20.52 2.76 9.13
N HIS A 577 -19.22 2.88 9.28
CA HIS A 577 -18.33 3.41 8.24
C HIS A 577 -18.04 2.41 7.10
N LYS A 578 -18.44 1.15 7.23
CA LYS A 578 -18.20 0.08 6.24
C LYS A 578 -19.48 -0.66 5.85
N VAL A 579 -20.59 0.06 5.71
CA VAL A 579 -21.86 -0.53 5.32
C VAL A 579 -21.83 -0.96 3.86
N VAL A 580 -21.40 -0.11 2.95
CA VAL A 580 -21.43 -0.37 1.51
C VAL A 580 -20.21 -1.19 1.06
N SER A 581 -19.04 -1.02 1.70
CA SER A 581 -17.83 -1.73 1.29
C SER A 581 -17.01 -2.19 2.50
N SER A 582 -16.43 -3.40 2.42
CA SER A 582 -15.45 -3.91 3.38
C SER A 582 -14.08 -3.25 3.23
N TYR A 583 -13.79 -2.67 2.07
CA TYR A 583 -12.48 -2.14 1.68
C TYR A 583 -12.35 -0.64 1.85
N ALA A 584 -13.42 0.10 1.53
CA ALA A 584 -13.46 1.56 1.60
C ALA A 584 -14.56 2.03 2.57
N PRO A 585 -14.31 3.09 3.35
CA PRO A 585 -15.35 3.66 4.19
C PRO A 585 -16.38 4.40 3.33
N ASN A 586 -17.65 4.28 3.70
CA ASN A 586 -18.73 5.08 3.12
C ASN A 586 -18.89 6.41 3.84
N SER A 587 -19.25 7.43 3.09
CA SER A 587 -19.77 8.70 3.60
C SER A 587 -21.28 8.61 3.81
N VAL A 588 -21.77 9.40 4.74
CA VAL A 588 -23.18 9.52 5.14
C VAL A 588 -23.60 10.95 4.91
N PHE A 589 -24.65 11.14 4.11
CA PHE A 589 -25.22 12.42 3.73
C PHE A 589 -26.65 12.48 4.29
N PRO A 590 -26.89 13.14 5.44
CA PRO A 590 -28.25 13.31 5.96
C PRO A 590 -29.04 14.25 5.02
N LEU A 591 -30.30 13.95 4.77
CA LEU A 591 -31.17 14.78 3.92
C LEU A 591 -31.52 16.08 4.61
N PHE A 592 -31.80 16.01 5.90
CA PHE A 592 -32.13 17.18 6.72
C PHE A 592 -31.11 17.37 7.84
N LEU A 593 -30.81 18.64 8.14
CA LEU A 593 -30.04 19.08 9.29
C LEU A 593 -31.00 19.70 10.32
N TYR A 594 -30.98 19.14 11.52
CA TYR A 594 -31.80 19.65 12.63
C TYR A 594 -31.01 20.67 13.43
N GLN A 595 -31.55 21.85 13.58
CA GLN A 595 -31.01 22.93 14.39
C GLN A 595 -31.31 22.70 15.88
N GLU A 596 -30.73 23.51 16.76
CA GLU A 596 -30.93 23.41 18.22
C GLU A 596 -32.39 23.61 18.62
N ASP A 597 -33.10 24.48 17.90
CA ASP A 597 -34.53 24.73 18.05
C ASP A 597 -35.42 23.57 17.52
N GLY A 598 -34.84 22.51 16.95
CA GLY A 598 -35.55 21.37 16.38
C GLY A 598 -36.00 21.55 14.93
N ARG A 599 -35.81 22.73 14.32
CA ARG A 599 -36.18 23.00 12.92
C ARG A 599 -35.28 22.17 11.97
N ALA A 600 -35.92 21.54 10.98
CA ALA A 600 -35.25 20.80 9.93
C ALA A 600 -34.97 21.73 8.72
N VAL A 601 -33.72 21.71 8.26
CA VAL A 601 -33.29 22.43 7.06
C VAL A 601 -32.71 21.42 6.07
N ALA A 602 -33.08 21.51 4.80
CA ALA A 602 -32.55 20.60 3.76
C ALA A 602 -31.04 20.76 3.65
N ASN A 603 -30.32 19.64 3.62
CA ASN A 603 -28.88 19.60 3.40
C ASN A 603 -28.56 19.61 1.89
N LEU A 604 -29.08 20.59 1.19
CA LEU A 604 -28.87 20.79 -0.25
C LEU A 604 -28.17 22.13 -0.50
N HIS A 605 -27.20 22.12 -1.40
CA HIS A 605 -26.51 23.35 -1.80
C HIS A 605 -27.50 24.35 -2.42
N PRO A 606 -27.50 25.63 -2.01
CA PRO A 606 -28.48 26.62 -2.53
C PRO A 606 -28.51 26.72 -4.05
N GLY A 607 -27.35 26.77 -4.72
CA GLY A 607 -27.28 26.87 -6.18
C GLY A 607 -27.91 25.66 -6.90
N ILE A 608 -27.85 24.45 -6.31
CA ILE A 608 -28.53 23.27 -6.88
C ILE A 608 -30.03 23.35 -6.69
N GLN A 609 -30.48 23.89 -5.56
CA GLN A 609 -31.91 24.12 -5.32
C GLN A 609 -32.46 25.19 -6.31
N GLU A 610 -31.73 26.27 -6.58
CA GLU A 610 -32.08 27.29 -7.56
C GLU A 610 -32.16 26.72 -8.98
N GLU A 611 -31.13 25.96 -9.43
CA GLU A 611 -31.10 25.35 -10.76
C GLU A 611 -32.25 24.37 -10.97
N LEU A 612 -32.57 23.57 -9.95
CA LEU A 612 -33.70 22.65 -10.01
C LEU A 612 -35.05 23.37 -9.95
N ALA A 613 -35.13 24.46 -9.19
CA ALA A 613 -36.36 25.28 -9.12
C ALA A 613 -36.67 25.93 -10.47
N GLU A 614 -35.66 26.42 -11.18
CA GLU A 614 -35.83 26.96 -12.55
C GLU A 614 -36.32 25.86 -13.51
N LEU A 615 -35.76 24.66 -13.46
CA LEU A 615 -36.17 23.53 -14.31
C LEU A 615 -37.60 23.03 -14.00
N LEU A 616 -37.97 23.05 -12.71
CA LEU A 616 -39.25 22.51 -12.24
C LEU A 616 -40.35 23.56 -12.23
N GLU A 617 -40.03 24.83 -12.32
CA GLU A 617 -40.94 25.99 -12.14
C GLU A 617 -41.54 26.05 -10.71
N GLU A 618 -40.95 25.33 -9.76
CA GLU A 618 -41.34 25.25 -8.36
C GLU A 618 -40.15 24.81 -7.49
N PRO A 619 -40.11 25.14 -6.18
CA PRO A 619 -39.05 24.70 -5.30
C PRO A 619 -38.98 23.14 -5.26
N PRO A 620 -37.79 22.53 -5.41
CA PRO A 620 -37.66 21.08 -5.40
C PRO A 620 -37.94 20.51 -4.01
N VAL A 621 -38.72 19.44 -3.95
CA VAL A 621 -38.91 18.67 -2.72
C VAL A 621 -37.62 17.91 -2.41
N PRO A 622 -37.02 18.05 -1.21
CA PRO A 622 -35.74 17.40 -0.89
C PRO A 622 -35.73 15.89 -1.08
N GLU A 623 -36.84 15.23 -0.75
CA GLU A 623 -37.01 13.78 -0.94
C GLU A 623 -37.04 13.39 -2.41
N ASP A 624 -37.54 14.24 -3.29
CA ASP A 624 -37.53 14.00 -4.74
C ASP A 624 -36.13 14.18 -5.32
N VAL A 625 -35.38 15.17 -4.83
CA VAL A 625 -33.95 15.33 -5.18
C VAL A 625 -33.14 14.11 -4.74
N LEU A 626 -33.34 13.63 -3.51
CA LEU A 626 -32.71 12.41 -3.03
C LEU A 626 -33.12 11.19 -3.86
N GLY A 627 -34.40 11.08 -4.21
CA GLY A 627 -34.92 10.01 -5.08
C GLY A 627 -34.24 10.03 -6.45
N PHE A 628 -34.16 11.19 -7.10
CA PHE A 628 -33.46 11.34 -8.39
C PHE A 628 -32.01 10.88 -8.30
N ILE A 629 -31.27 11.34 -7.28
CA ILE A 629 -29.87 10.96 -7.03
C ILE A 629 -29.76 9.44 -6.78
N TYR A 630 -30.69 8.89 -6.01
CA TYR A 630 -30.66 7.46 -5.69
C TYR A 630 -30.93 6.59 -6.92
N ALA A 631 -31.83 7.01 -7.81
CA ALA A 631 -32.04 6.37 -9.10
C ALA A 631 -30.77 6.42 -9.97
N ALA A 632 -30.12 7.59 -10.07
CA ALA A 632 -28.87 7.73 -10.81
C ALA A 632 -27.75 6.81 -10.29
N LEU A 633 -27.64 6.66 -8.97
CA LEU A 633 -26.64 5.77 -8.33
C LEU A 633 -26.98 4.27 -8.50
N HIS A 634 -28.18 3.93 -8.98
CA HIS A 634 -28.61 2.57 -9.28
C HIS A 634 -28.76 2.31 -10.79
N ASP A 635 -28.52 3.31 -11.65
CA ASP A 635 -28.46 3.10 -13.10
C ASP A 635 -27.16 2.37 -13.47
N THR A 636 -27.29 1.10 -13.89
CA THR A 636 -26.15 0.24 -14.25
C THR A 636 -25.43 0.73 -15.50
N ARG A 637 -26.07 1.52 -16.37
CA ARG A 637 -25.45 2.16 -17.54
C ARG A 637 -24.50 3.26 -17.06
N TYR A 638 -24.96 4.13 -16.15
CA TYR A 638 -24.12 5.15 -15.53
C TYR A 638 -22.93 4.51 -14.82
N LEU A 639 -23.16 3.50 -14.00
CA LEU A 639 -22.13 2.82 -13.24
C LEU A 639 -21.10 2.12 -14.11
N SER A 640 -21.51 1.48 -15.20
CA SER A 640 -20.59 0.82 -16.13
C SER A 640 -19.83 1.81 -17.00
N ARG A 641 -20.52 2.86 -17.50
CA ARG A 641 -19.93 3.91 -18.33
C ARG A 641 -18.82 4.68 -17.61
N PHE A 642 -19.05 5.04 -16.34
CA PHE A 642 -18.15 5.87 -15.55
C PHE A 642 -17.36 5.08 -14.49
N ARG A 643 -17.25 3.75 -14.64
CA ARG A 643 -16.55 2.88 -13.68
C ARG A 643 -15.15 3.39 -13.29
N GLU A 644 -14.41 3.94 -14.23
CA GLU A 644 -13.06 4.44 -14.00
C GLU A 644 -13.06 5.79 -13.30
N GLN A 645 -13.95 6.68 -13.68
CA GLN A 645 -14.11 8.01 -13.10
C GLN A 645 -14.53 7.93 -11.63
N LEU A 646 -15.42 7.00 -11.32
CA LEU A 646 -15.92 6.71 -9.97
C LEU A 646 -14.84 6.23 -8.99
N ARG A 647 -13.66 5.83 -9.47
CA ARG A 647 -12.49 5.54 -8.63
C ARG A 647 -11.79 6.80 -8.13
N GLY A 648 -12.03 7.94 -8.73
CA GLY A 648 -11.28 9.18 -8.51
C GLY A 648 -11.86 10.13 -7.47
N GLY A 649 -13.13 9.98 -7.07
CA GLY A 649 -13.84 10.89 -6.18
C GLY A 649 -15.25 10.42 -5.87
N PHE A 650 -16.08 11.30 -5.31
CA PHE A 650 -17.50 11.01 -5.19
C PHE A 650 -18.16 10.86 -6.55
N PRO A 651 -19.24 10.06 -6.67
CA PRO A 651 -20.07 10.05 -7.86
C PRO A 651 -20.54 11.46 -8.23
N ARG A 652 -20.46 11.78 -9.51
CA ARG A 652 -20.97 13.03 -10.05
C ARG A 652 -22.32 12.76 -10.73
N ILE A 653 -23.36 13.34 -10.22
CA ILE A 653 -24.73 13.11 -10.67
C ILE A 653 -25.01 14.01 -11.88
N PRO A 654 -25.38 13.45 -13.05
CA PRO A 654 -25.83 14.28 -14.17
C PRO A 654 -27.14 14.96 -13.78
N LEU A 655 -27.20 16.27 -13.91
CA LEU A 655 -28.44 17.01 -13.65
C LEU A 655 -29.50 16.66 -14.72
N PRO A 656 -30.80 16.71 -14.37
CA PRO A 656 -31.87 16.38 -15.29
C PRO A 656 -32.02 17.47 -16.37
N GLU A 657 -32.16 17.08 -17.62
CA GLU A 657 -32.36 18.00 -18.74
C GLU A 657 -33.82 18.46 -18.89
N THR A 658 -34.77 17.71 -18.30
CA THR A 658 -36.20 17.97 -18.41
C THR A 658 -36.91 17.68 -17.09
N ARG A 659 -38.01 18.44 -16.80
CA ARG A 659 -38.89 18.21 -15.66
C ARG A 659 -39.43 16.78 -15.65
N GLY A 660 -39.84 16.25 -16.81
CA GLY A 660 -40.38 14.90 -16.92
C GLY A 660 -39.38 13.80 -16.56
N ARG A 661 -38.08 13.95 -16.91
CA ARG A 661 -37.05 13.02 -16.52
C ARG A 661 -36.77 13.10 -15.00
N PHE A 662 -36.72 14.29 -14.45
CA PHE A 662 -36.58 14.46 -12.99
C PHE A 662 -37.69 13.72 -12.25
N GLN A 663 -38.95 14.00 -12.60
CA GLN A 663 -40.10 13.42 -11.91
C GLN A 663 -40.13 11.88 -11.99
N ARG A 664 -39.85 11.31 -13.17
CA ARG A 664 -39.81 9.85 -13.34
C ARG A 664 -38.70 9.21 -12.49
N TRP A 665 -37.48 9.78 -12.53
CA TRP A 665 -36.38 9.23 -11.77
C TRP A 665 -36.54 9.46 -10.26
N ALA A 666 -37.05 10.60 -9.84
CA ALA A 666 -37.39 10.85 -8.45
C ALA A 666 -38.38 9.82 -7.90
N ALA A 667 -39.42 9.50 -8.67
CA ALA A 667 -40.40 8.49 -8.28
C ALA A 667 -39.79 7.10 -8.18
N LEU A 668 -39.02 6.65 -9.18
CA LEU A 668 -38.30 5.37 -9.17
C LEU A 668 -37.29 5.26 -8.03
N GLY A 669 -36.58 6.35 -7.75
CA GLY A 669 -35.63 6.38 -6.65
C GLY A 669 -36.29 6.37 -5.27
N ARG A 670 -37.45 7.03 -5.09
CA ARG A 670 -38.23 6.92 -3.85
C ARG A 670 -38.76 5.50 -3.65
N GLU A 671 -39.19 4.84 -4.72
CA GLU A 671 -39.60 3.43 -4.69
C GLU A 671 -38.43 2.53 -4.25
N LEU A 672 -37.22 2.74 -4.78
CA LEU A 672 -35.99 2.06 -4.31
C LEU A 672 -35.68 2.36 -2.84
N CYS A 673 -35.81 3.62 -2.40
CA CYS A 673 -35.61 3.98 -1.00
C CYS A 673 -36.55 3.21 -0.07
N SER A 674 -37.87 3.14 -0.39
CA SER A 674 -38.85 2.41 0.39
C SER A 674 -38.53 0.91 0.47
N LEU A 675 -38.08 0.29 -0.63
CA LEU A 675 -37.66 -1.11 -0.66
C LEU A 675 -36.42 -1.34 0.21
N HIS A 676 -35.41 -0.47 0.10
CA HIS A 676 -34.16 -0.64 0.84
C HIS A 676 -34.25 -0.29 2.33
N LEU A 677 -35.29 0.44 2.71
CA LEU A 677 -35.67 0.69 4.11
C LEU A 677 -36.58 -0.42 4.68
N LEU A 678 -37.05 -1.36 3.83
CA LEU A 678 -38.05 -2.39 4.14
C LEU A 678 -39.41 -1.78 4.59
N GLU A 679 -39.79 -0.66 3.99
CA GLU A 679 -41.02 0.09 4.30
C GLU A 679 -42.13 -0.13 3.23
N ASP A 680 -41.82 -0.83 2.13
CA ASP A 680 -42.73 -1.04 1.04
C ASP A 680 -43.77 -2.15 1.35
N ALA A 681 -45.05 -1.87 1.16
CA ALA A 681 -46.10 -2.82 1.46
C ALA A 681 -46.05 -4.12 0.63
N ARG A 682 -45.45 -4.08 -0.56
CA ARG A 682 -45.32 -5.26 -1.45
C ARG A 682 -44.42 -6.34 -0.86
N LEU A 683 -43.53 -6.02 0.11
CA LEU A 683 -42.63 -6.98 0.74
C LEU A 683 -43.34 -8.10 1.48
N VAL A 684 -44.58 -7.84 1.94
CA VAL A 684 -45.39 -8.84 2.65
C VAL A 684 -45.72 -10.02 1.74
N ALA A 685 -45.85 -9.78 0.43
CA ALA A 685 -46.18 -10.79 -0.58
C ALA A 685 -44.98 -11.58 -1.11
N SER A 686 -43.87 -11.60 -0.38
CA SER A 686 -42.65 -12.33 -0.80
C SER A 686 -42.91 -13.80 -1.11
N PRO A 687 -42.55 -14.29 -2.31
CA PRO A 687 -42.75 -15.70 -2.69
C PRO A 687 -41.71 -16.65 -2.04
N VAL A 688 -40.73 -16.11 -1.34
CA VAL A 688 -39.69 -16.90 -0.67
C VAL A 688 -40.27 -17.65 0.51
N LEU A 689 -40.07 -18.97 0.55
CA LEU A 689 -40.54 -19.83 1.61
C LEU A 689 -39.38 -20.40 2.41
N LEU A 690 -39.63 -20.68 3.68
CA LEU A 690 -38.72 -21.45 4.53
C LEU A 690 -39.27 -22.85 4.69
N GLU A 691 -38.51 -23.85 4.30
CA GLU A 691 -38.84 -25.25 4.39
C GLU A 691 -37.97 -25.95 5.44
N GLY A 692 -38.56 -26.86 6.22
CA GLY A 692 -37.91 -27.56 7.33
C GLY A 692 -38.33 -27.05 8.71
N GLU A 693 -37.83 -27.68 9.77
CA GLU A 693 -38.24 -27.39 11.14
C GLU A 693 -37.40 -26.29 11.76
N LEU A 694 -38.04 -25.27 12.34
CA LEU A 694 -37.46 -24.15 13.05
C LEU A 694 -37.14 -24.41 14.52
N GLY A 695 -37.37 -25.57 15.10
CA GLY A 695 -37.18 -25.89 16.52
C GLY A 695 -35.74 -25.62 17.04
N SER A 696 -35.35 -26.34 18.09
CA SER A 696 -33.95 -26.27 18.64
C SER A 696 -32.84 -26.45 17.58
N ASP A 697 -33.21 -26.91 16.41
CA ASP A 697 -32.39 -27.27 15.27
C ASP A 697 -32.35 -26.20 14.15
N GLY A 698 -33.06 -25.07 14.33
CA GLY A 698 -33.08 -23.93 13.39
C GLY A 698 -31.81 -23.10 13.29
N THR A 699 -30.66 -23.65 13.73
CA THR A 699 -29.36 -22.97 13.69
C THR A 699 -28.78 -22.92 12.27
N ILE A 700 -28.26 -21.77 11.86
CA ILE A 700 -27.52 -21.62 10.61
C ILE A 700 -26.11 -22.21 10.78
N ASP A 701 -25.78 -23.25 10.00
CA ASP A 701 -24.44 -23.82 9.94
C ASP A 701 -23.62 -23.14 8.84
N LYS A 702 -22.60 -22.37 9.25
CA LYS A 702 -21.70 -21.65 8.33
C LYS A 702 -20.98 -22.57 7.32
N ALA A 703 -20.71 -23.82 7.69
CA ALA A 703 -20.00 -24.77 6.85
C ALA A 703 -20.90 -25.37 5.76
N VAL A 704 -22.21 -25.32 5.95
CA VAL A 704 -23.21 -25.92 5.03
C VAL A 704 -23.92 -24.87 4.20
N LEU A 705 -23.88 -23.61 4.63
CA LEU A 705 -24.53 -22.50 3.94
C LEU A 705 -24.10 -22.44 2.46
N SER A 706 -24.98 -22.82 1.56
CA SER A 706 -24.76 -22.90 0.12
C SER A 706 -26.04 -22.59 -0.66
N TYR A 707 -25.85 -22.16 -1.90
CA TYR A 707 -26.95 -21.89 -2.83
C TYR A 707 -26.94 -22.90 -3.96
N ASP A 708 -28.09 -23.50 -4.21
CA ASP A 708 -28.38 -24.37 -5.34
C ASP A 708 -29.09 -23.56 -6.43
N GLU A 709 -28.42 -23.34 -7.56
CA GLU A 709 -28.95 -22.57 -8.68
C GLU A 709 -30.13 -23.26 -9.37
N THR A 710 -30.09 -24.58 -9.47
CA THR A 710 -31.09 -25.36 -10.20
C THR A 710 -32.45 -25.38 -9.47
N GLY A 711 -32.38 -25.44 -8.14
CA GLY A 711 -33.58 -25.44 -7.29
C GLY A 711 -33.96 -24.06 -6.74
N GLY A 712 -33.17 -23.01 -6.94
CA GLY A 712 -33.42 -21.70 -6.32
C GLY A 712 -33.42 -21.75 -4.80
N ARG A 713 -32.60 -22.63 -4.21
CA ARG A 713 -32.61 -22.97 -2.78
C ARG A 713 -31.36 -22.53 -2.06
N VAL A 714 -31.51 -21.98 -0.84
CA VAL A 714 -30.41 -21.64 0.07
C VAL A 714 -30.44 -22.60 1.25
N ARG A 715 -29.51 -23.55 1.30
CA ARG A 715 -29.36 -24.49 2.40
C ARG A 715 -28.77 -23.80 3.63
N LEU A 716 -29.42 -23.98 4.79
CA LEU A 716 -29.02 -23.33 6.05
C LEU A 716 -28.27 -24.28 7.00
N ASN A 717 -28.67 -25.58 7.04
CA ASN A 717 -28.04 -26.56 7.91
C ASN A 717 -28.05 -27.98 7.30
N ARG A 718 -27.52 -28.98 8.03
CA ARG A 718 -27.46 -30.37 7.60
C ARG A 718 -28.79 -31.14 7.72
N ARG A 719 -29.74 -30.56 8.47
CA ARG A 719 -31.05 -31.19 8.77
C ARG A 719 -32.15 -30.85 7.78
N GLY A 720 -31.80 -30.18 6.67
CA GLY A 720 -32.72 -29.90 5.58
C GLY A 720 -33.39 -28.51 5.65
N LEU A 721 -33.10 -27.69 6.66
CA LEU A 721 -33.65 -26.33 6.71
C LEU A 721 -33.06 -25.51 5.55
N HIS A 722 -33.93 -24.91 4.75
CA HIS A 722 -33.54 -24.11 3.59
C HIS A 722 -34.61 -23.08 3.22
N PHE A 723 -34.16 -21.99 2.57
CA PHE A 723 -35.06 -21.08 1.87
C PHE A 723 -35.18 -21.52 0.40
N GLU A 724 -36.39 -21.43 -0.18
CA GLU A 724 -36.64 -21.65 -1.60
C GLU A 724 -37.33 -20.45 -2.26
N GLY A 725 -37.38 -20.45 -3.60
CA GLY A 725 -37.98 -19.37 -4.38
C GLY A 725 -37.03 -18.18 -4.61
N ILE A 726 -35.72 -18.38 -4.48
CA ILE A 726 -34.70 -17.33 -4.68
C ILE A 726 -34.04 -17.54 -6.04
N SER A 727 -34.21 -16.60 -6.97
CA SER A 727 -33.54 -16.68 -8.28
C SER A 727 -32.06 -16.41 -8.19
N PRO A 728 -31.24 -16.93 -9.16
CA PRO A 728 -29.78 -16.66 -9.18
C PRO A 728 -29.43 -15.17 -9.20
N GLU A 729 -30.21 -14.35 -9.87
CA GLU A 729 -30.01 -12.90 -9.94
C GLU A 729 -30.19 -12.26 -8.56
N VAL A 730 -31.23 -12.63 -7.83
CA VAL A 730 -31.53 -12.17 -6.47
C VAL A 730 -30.45 -12.63 -5.51
N TRP A 731 -30.00 -13.88 -5.58
CA TRP A 731 -28.92 -14.40 -4.74
C TRP A 731 -27.57 -13.70 -4.97
N ARG A 732 -27.25 -13.41 -6.24
CA ARG A 732 -25.99 -12.77 -6.63
C ARG A 732 -25.99 -11.27 -6.45
N TRP A 733 -27.15 -10.66 -6.20
CA TRP A 733 -27.26 -9.21 -6.07
C TRP A 733 -26.40 -8.67 -4.92
N GLN A 734 -25.76 -7.54 -5.17
CA GLN A 734 -24.82 -6.98 -4.23
C GLN A 734 -24.90 -5.46 -4.13
N VAL A 735 -24.54 -4.97 -2.96
CA VAL A 735 -24.32 -3.55 -2.66
C VAL A 735 -22.85 -3.36 -2.37
N GLY A 736 -22.16 -2.64 -3.23
CA GLY A 736 -20.71 -2.48 -3.16
C GLY A 736 -19.99 -3.85 -3.13
N SER A 737 -19.31 -4.15 -2.03
CA SER A 737 -18.56 -5.43 -1.91
C SER A 737 -19.35 -6.58 -1.26
N TYR A 738 -20.62 -6.38 -0.95
CA TYR A 738 -21.40 -7.37 -0.19
C TYR A 738 -22.49 -8.02 -1.05
N ARG A 739 -22.46 -9.33 -1.20
CA ARG A 739 -23.61 -10.14 -1.58
C ARG A 739 -24.59 -10.13 -0.42
N VAL A 740 -25.69 -9.43 -0.57
CA VAL A 740 -26.56 -9.03 0.52
C VAL A 740 -27.13 -10.21 1.29
N LEU A 741 -27.82 -11.12 0.59
CA LEU A 741 -28.49 -12.29 1.20
C LEU A 741 -27.48 -13.22 1.88
N GLU A 742 -26.40 -13.55 1.17
CA GLU A 742 -25.36 -14.41 1.72
C GLU A 742 -24.72 -13.77 2.97
N ARG A 743 -24.42 -12.46 2.92
CA ARG A 743 -23.80 -11.75 4.03
C ARG A 743 -24.69 -11.67 5.25
N TRP A 744 -25.99 -11.46 5.05
CA TRP A 744 -26.98 -11.40 6.10
C TRP A 744 -27.09 -12.73 6.85
N LEU A 745 -27.17 -13.86 6.11
CA LEU A 745 -27.20 -15.21 6.70
C LEU A 745 -25.89 -15.56 7.40
N ARG A 746 -24.74 -15.28 6.78
CA ARG A 746 -23.42 -15.52 7.40
C ARG A 746 -23.20 -14.75 8.71
N ALA A 747 -23.81 -13.58 8.84
CA ALA A 747 -23.72 -12.79 10.07
C ALA A 747 -24.51 -13.43 11.23
N ARG A 748 -25.50 -14.28 10.92
CA ARG A 748 -26.34 -14.99 11.88
C ARG A 748 -25.96 -16.48 12.04
N ALA A 749 -24.84 -16.91 11.46
CA ALA A 749 -24.34 -18.27 11.63
C ALA A 749 -24.06 -18.58 13.10
N GLY A 750 -24.50 -19.76 13.56
CA GLY A 750 -24.46 -20.17 14.96
C GLY A 750 -25.66 -19.72 15.80
N HIS A 751 -26.57 -18.90 15.23
CA HIS A 751 -27.78 -18.47 15.90
C HIS A 751 -28.99 -19.22 15.34
N ILE A 752 -29.99 -19.45 16.19
CA ILE A 752 -31.31 -19.95 15.78
C ILE A 752 -32.07 -18.80 15.12
N LEU A 753 -32.66 -19.06 13.95
CA LEU A 753 -33.52 -18.10 13.26
C LEU A 753 -34.85 -17.91 14.00
N SER A 754 -35.09 -16.69 14.49
CA SER A 754 -36.41 -16.32 14.97
C SER A 754 -37.39 -16.12 13.81
N LEU A 755 -38.69 -16.22 14.07
CA LEU A 755 -39.75 -15.91 13.09
C LEU A 755 -39.61 -14.47 12.53
N CYS A 756 -39.14 -13.52 13.35
CA CYS A 756 -38.87 -12.16 12.89
C CYS A 756 -37.71 -12.13 11.89
N ALA A 757 -36.66 -12.91 12.14
CA ALA A 757 -35.49 -12.99 11.24
C ALA A 757 -35.87 -13.70 9.93
N VAL A 758 -36.73 -14.72 9.98
CA VAL A 758 -37.26 -15.38 8.75
C VAL A 758 -38.05 -14.39 7.91
N ARG A 759 -38.97 -13.63 8.55
CA ARG A 759 -39.75 -12.60 7.88
C ARG A 759 -38.85 -11.52 7.26
N GLU A 760 -37.87 -11.03 8.01
CA GLU A 760 -36.92 -10.03 7.54
C GLU A 760 -36.13 -10.54 6.32
N PHE A 761 -35.61 -11.76 6.35
CA PHE A 761 -34.92 -12.36 5.21
C PHE A 761 -35.80 -12.45 3.95
N ARG A 762 -37.03 -12.87 4.11
CA ARG A 762 -38.01 -12.92 3.01
C ARG A 762 -38.25 -11.54 2.41
N TRP A 763 -38.39 -10.52 3.26
CA TRP A 763 -38.58 -9.14 2.81
C TRP A 763 -37.32 -8.61 2.10
N ILE A 764 -36.12 -8.92 2.58
CA ILE A 764 -34.87 -8.54 1.91
C ILE A 764 -34.77 -9.19 0.52
N ALA A 765 -35.09 -10.47 0.40
CA ALA A 765 -35.07 -11.16 -0.89
C ALA A 765 -36.06 -10.54 -1.89
N GLU A 766 -37.30 -10.21 -1.41
CA GLU A 766 -38.30 -9.53 -2.23
C GLU A 766 -37.90 -8.10 -2.59
N ALA A 767 -37.34 -7.33 -1.64
CA ALA A 767 -36.80 -6.00 -1.91
C ALA A 767 -35.73 -6.02 -3.01
N VAL A 768 -34.85 -7.00 -2.99
CA VAL A 768 -33.85 -7.21 -4.04
C VAL A 768 -34.51 -7.54 -5.39
N ARG A 769 -35.50 -8.44 -5.41
CA ARG A 769 -36.23 -8.80 -6.63
C ARG A 769 -36.91 -7.60 -7.27
N LEU A 770 -37.60 -6.80 -6.47
CA LEU A 770 -38.31 -5.60 -6.92
C LEU A 770 -37.29 -4.51 -7.36
N SER A 771 -36.17 -4.38 -6.66
CA SER A 771 -35.10 -3.44 -7.02
C SER A 771 -34.50 -3.75 -8.39
N LEU A 772 -34.31 -5.02 -8.74
CA LEU A 772 -33.87 -5.43 -10.08
C LEU A 772 -34.87 -5.00 -11.17
N ALA A 773 -36.18 -5.10 -10.90
CA ALA A 773 -37.21 -4.64 -11.82
C ALA A 773 -37.21 -3.11 -11.98
N ILE A 774 -37.01 -2.37 -10.89
CA ILE A 774 -36.89 -0.89 -10.94
C ILE A 774 -35.64 -0.46 -11.70
N GLN A 775 -34.50 -1.13 -11.49
CA GLN A 775 -33.27 -0.85 -12.22
C GLN A 775 -33.49 -0.99 -13.75
N LYS A 776 -34.24 -1.99 -14.22
CA LYS A 776 -34.60 -2.10 -15.63
C LYS A 776 -35.45 -0.90 -16.10
N ARG A 777 -36.44 -0.46 -15.31
CA ARG A 777 -37.27 0.72 -15.63
C ARG A 777 -36.47 2.01 -15.68
N ILE A 778 -35.43 2.17 -14.82
CA ILE A 778 -34.51 3.31 -14.88
C ILE A 778 -33.69 3.30 -16.18
N GLN A 779 -33.30 2.13 -16.66
CA GLN A 779 -32.59 1.98 -17.94
C GLN A 779 -33.48 2.29 -19.16
N GLU A 780 -34.75 2.04 -19.07
CA GLU A 780 -35.72 2.28 -20.16
C GLU A 780 -36.18 3.75 -20.20
N SER A 781 -35.99 4.53 -19.14
CA SER A 781 -36.44 5.92 -19.00
C SER A 781 -35.29 6.92 -19.24
#